data_e6907c9f76c303a1c3872a6b8d2eaa46
#
_entry.id   e6907c9f76c303a1c3872a6b8d2eaa46
#
_cell.length_a   1.000
_cell.length_b   1.000
_cell.length_c   1.000
_cell.angle_alpha   90.00
_cell.angle_beta   90.00
_cell.angle_gamma   90.00
#
_symmetry.space_group_name_H-M   'P 1'
#
loop_
_entity.id
_entity.type
_entity.pdbx_description
1 polymer ?
#
loop_
_entity_poly.entity_id
_entity_poly.type
_entity_poly.pdbx_seq_one_letter_code
_entity_poly.pdbx_strand_id
1 'polypeptide(L)'
;MTKLLGTFALLFLIVSSTAQPKKVFVEKKKDSLQKFTDSIRNLPPLEVRSVRVNENSPFAISNLNKASIQQVNYGQDLPFLLQNTPSVVVNSDAGTGVGYTGIRIRGTDGTRINVTLNGIPYNDAESMITYFVDLPDFSSSLNSVQIQRGVGTSTNGAGAFGATINLATNNYNPEKYISLQTSVGSFNTLKNTLQIGTGLMNNHFTIDGRVSNIHSDGYIDRASSKLKSFYVSSTYWGDKSSLRLNVFSGWEKTYQAWYGVPEELLSTQRTYNPAGMEKLDAPYNNQTDNYHQTHYQLFYNKSVNAKISWNTALFLTRGLGYYEEYKGGALLSDYISTKPSKMLDIVRRKWLDNNFYGQIASLIYEEGKNKFTIGSAWNTYDGLHYGRLPYLQMIGISPNTNYYFNNAIKKDFNTYIKWNYQITNAFNSFIDVQYRNVEHNMYGFDHNPDLTVKRNFNFLNPKAGIFYKTKHTNYYASIAMAHKEPNRDDFEANTNEQPKQEVLTDLETGFTNKKNNFEWGANIYLMYYKDQLVLTGKINDVGAYTRTNVPKSKRIGIEFIETWKLNSFITSMANVTLSQNKIDAFTEYIDNYDLGVQKAIVHKNTDITLSPSVTANHTLSIQLNEKWNLNIINKYVSKQYLDNTENESRTLKAYFLQDIHLSHNLVTKAKWAMQIQLYANNIFNVMYEPNGYTYSYIYGGVTTTSNNYFPMSGRNYWCSLKIDIK
;
A
#
# COMPACT_ATOMS: atom_id res chain seq x y z
N MET A 1 17.80 5.07 33.64
CA MET A 1 17.92 3.60 33.50
C MET A 1 17.40 2.80 34.69
N THR A 2 16.80 3.41 35.69
CA THR A 2 16.38 2.74 36.96
C THR A 2 14.87 2.76 37.23
N LYS A 3 14.03 3.12 36.26
CA LYS A 3 12.55 3.09 36.41
C LYS A 3 11.83 2.10 35.48
N LEU A 4 12.55 1.31 34.68
CA LEU A 4 11.96 0.33 33.75
C LEU A 4 11.95 -1.13 34.27
N LEU A 5 12.55 -1.39 35.42
CA LEU A 5 12.64 -2.74 36.00
C LEU A 5 11.51 -3.09 37.00
N GLY A 6 10.68 -2.11 37.37
CA GLY A 6 9.63 -2.30 38.38
C GLY A 6 8.30 -2.87 37.91
N THR A 7 8.02 -2.89 36.60
CA THR A 7 6.70 -3.28 36.05
C THR A 7 6.64 -4.70 35.53
N PHE A 8 7.74 -5.44 35.52
CA PHE A 8 7.83 -6.80 35.01
C PHE A 8 7.60 -7.92 36.07
N ALA A 9 7.48 -7.56 37.34
CA ALA A 9 7.39 -8.53 38.43
C ALA A 9 5.94 -8.96 38.81
N LEU A 10 4.89 -8.40 38.22
CA LEU A 10 3.50 -8.65 38.66
C LEU A 10 2.66 -9.57 37.77
N LEU A 11 3.24 -10.22 36.77
CA LEU A 11 2.48 -11.12 35.84
C LEU A 11 2.81 -12.62 35.97
N PHE A 12 3.48 -13.04 37.05
CA PHE A 12 3.94 -14.44 37.21
C PHE A 12 3.23 -15.25 38.28
N LEU A 13 2.14 -14.78 38.87
CA LEU A 13 1.43 -15.48 39.95
C LEU A 13 -0.06 -15.66 39.65
N ILE A 14 -0.43 -16.50 38.70
CA ILE A 14 -1.70 -17.24 38.65
C ILE A 14 -1.53 -18.30 37.55
N VAL A 15 -1.22 -19.51 37.88
CA VAL A 15 -1.74 -20.80 37.39
C VAL A 15 -0.97 -21.93 38.06
N SER A 16 -1.47 -22.37 39.15
CA SER A 16 -1.22 -23.72 39.64
C SER A 16 -2.52 -24.23 40.30
N SER A 17 -3.31 -24.92 39.52
CA SER A 17 -4.30 -25.87 40.08
C SER A 17 -4.23 -27.15 39.26
N THR A 18 -3.81 -28.19 39.93
CA THR A 18 -3.69 -29.56 39.48
C THR A 18 -5.07 -30.23 39.37
N ALA A 19 -5.37 -30.78 38.21
CA ALA A 19 -6.41 -31.79 38.06
C ALA A 19 -5.84 -32.96 37.23
N GLN A 20 -5.84 -34.14 37.85
CA GLN A 20 -5.42 -35.40 37.21
C GLN A 20 -6.44 -35.86 36.15
N PRO A 21 -6.01 -36.44 35.04
CA PRO A 21 -6.92 -36.92 33.99
C PRO A 21 -7.34 -38.37 34.19
N LYS A 22 -8.63 -38.62 34.10
CA LYS A 22 -9.18 -39.97 33.89
C LYS A 22 -8.91 -40.43 32.46
N LYS A 23 -8.12 -41.46 32.29
CA LYS A 23 -7.98 -42.22 31.03
C LYS A 23 -9.23 -43.06 30.83
N VAL A 24 -9.94 -42.85 29.72
CA VAL A 24 -10.77 -43.74 28.88
C VAL A 24 -11.73 -42.84 28.10
N PHE A 25 -11.46 -42.60 26.86
CA PHE A 25 -12.33 -42.02 25.77
C PHE A 25 -11.53 -41.21 24.70
N VAL A 26 -10.26 -41.53 24.54
CA VAL A 26 -9.35 -40.63 23.75
C VAL A 26 -9.25 -41.06 22.28
N GLU A 27 -9.44 -42.32 21.90
CA GLU A 27 -9.14 -42.74 20.49
C GLU A 27 -10.22 -42.35 19.49
N LYS A 28 -11.49 -42.53 19.76
CA LYS A 28 -12.56 -42.14 18.83
C LYS A 28 -12.72 -40.61 18.63
N LYS A 29 -12.34 -39.83 19.64
CA LYS A 29 -12.37 -38.36 19.54
C LYS A 29 -11.17 -37.80 18.76
N LYS A 30 -10.01 -38.49 18.83
CA LYS A 30 -8.81 -38.12 18.07
C LYS A 30 -9.01 -38.33 16.57
N ASP A 31 -9.58 -39.44 16.13
CA ASP A 31 -9.85 -39.73 14.73
C ASP A 31 -10.90 -38.80 14.10
N SER A 32 -11.94 -38.44 14.87
CA SER A 32 -12.94 -37.47 14.40
C SER A 32 -12.39 -36.05 14.32
N LEU A 33 -11.53 -35.67 15.31
CA LEU A 33 -10.81 -34.37 15.29
C LEU A 33 -9.82 -34.31 14.13
N GLN A 34 -9.09 -35.39 13.89
CA GLN A 34 -8.12 -35.48 12.80
C GLN A 34 -8.82 -35.37 11.43
N LYS A 35 -9.92 -36.11 11.23
CA LYS A 35 -10.75 -36.02 10.01
C LYS A 35 -11.39 -34.67 9.84
N PHE A 36 -11.83 -34.00 10.91
CA PHE A 36 -12.40 -32.66 10.86
C PHE A 36 -11.32 -31.60 10.59
N THR A 37 -10.16 -31.68 11.24
CA THR A 37 -9.02 -30.77 10.96
C THR A 37 -8.47 -30.99 9.56
N ASP A 38 -8.46 -32.21 9.04
CA ASP A 38 -8.06 -32.51 7.67
C ASP A 38 -9.11 -32.00 6.65
N SER A 39 -10.41 -32.03 6.98
CA SER A 39 -11.47 -31.45 6.14
C SER A 39 -11.39 -29.92 6.15
N ILE A 40 -11.09 -29.28 7.27
CA ILE A 40 -10.86 -27.83 7.35
C ILE A 40 -9.54 -27.43 6.66
N ARG A 41 -8.46 -28.22 6.79
CA ARG A 41 -7.20 -28.02 6.04
C ARG A 41 -7.41 -28.10 4.53
N ASN A 42 -8.39 -28.91 4.09
CA ASN A 42 -8.78 -29.07 2.69
C ASN A 42 -9.85 -28.08 2.23
N LEU A 43 -10.45 -27.27 3.16
CA LEU A 43 -11.17 -26.05 2.85
C LEU A 43 -10.15 -24.89 2.79
N PRO A 44 -9.46 -24.68 1.68
CA PRO A 44 -8.63 -23.51 1.58
C PRO A 44 -9.52 -22.29 1.76
N PRO A 45 -9.00 -21.20 2.31
CA PRO A 45 -9.75 -19.95 2.43
C PRO A 45 -10.24 -19.56 1.04
N LEU A 46 -11.51 -19.83 0.76
CA LEU A 46 -12.17 -19.61 -0.54
C LEU A 46 -12.07 -18.15 -0.98
N GLU A 47 -12.04 -17.22 -0.02
CA GLU A 47 -11.83 -15.78 -0.24
C GLU A 47 -10.55 -15.49 -1.01
N VAL A 48 -9.45 -16.09 -0.60
CA VAL A 48 -8.14 -15.89 -1.24
C VAL A 48 -8.07 -16.55 -2.61
N ARG A 49 -8.81 -17.66 -2.81
CA ARG A 49 -8.87 -18.35 -4.12
C ARG A 49 -9.67 -17.58 -5.17
N SER A 50 -10.67 -16.81 -4.76
CA SER A 50 -11.47 -16.03 -5.72
C SER A 50 -10.72 -14.82 -6.25
N VAL A 51 -9.84 -14.21 -5.45
CA VAL A 51 -9.13 -12.96 -5.77
C VAL A 51 -7.73 -13.22 -6.32
N ARG A 52 -7.02 -14.20 -5.77
CA ARG A 52 -5.64 -14.49 -6.15
C ARG A 52 -5.52 -15.40 -7.34
N VAL A 53 -4.52 -15.12 -8.15
CA VAL A 53 -4.12 -16.02 -9.22
C VAL A 53 -3.14 -17.07 -8.70
N ASN A 54 -3.20 -18.27 -9.27
CA ASN A 54 -2.24 -19.32 -8.97
C ASN A 54 -1.00 -19.21 -9.87
N GLU A 55 0.05 -19.97 -9.58
CA GLU A 55 1.31 -19.99 -10.35
C GLU A 55 1.14 -20.46 -11.82
N ASN A 56 0.01 -21.08 -12.15
CA ASN A 56 -0.32 -21.50 -13.50
C ASN A 56 -1.20 -20.48 -14.24
N SER A 57 -1.16 -19.23 -13.86
CA SER A 57 -1.91 -18.13 -14.47
C SER A 57 -1.01 -17.26 -15.32
N PRO A 58 -1.51 -16.67 -16.42
CA PRO A 58 -0.71 -15.89 -17.35
C PRO A 58 -0.51 -14.45 -16.89
N PHE A 59 0.08 -14.26 -15.71
CA PHE A 59 0.34 -12.95 -15.11
C PHE A 59 1.72 -12.89 -14.45
N ALA A 60 2.35 -11.72 -14.48
CA ALA A 60 3.56 -11.43 -13.75
C ALA A 60 3.25 -11.26 -12.26
N ILE A 61 3.53 -12.28 -11.44
CA ILE A 61 3.20 -12.30 -10.01
C ILE A 61 4.45 -12.38 -9.13
N SER A 62 4.33 -11.85 -7.91
CA SER A 62 5.28 -12.07 -6.80
C SER A 62 4.47 -12.41 -5.56
N ASN A 63 4.87 -13.48 -4.86
CA ASN A 63 4.21 -13.95 -3.64
C ASN A 63 5.16 -13.85 -2.45
N LEU A 64 4.72 -13.19 -1.38
CA LEU A 64 5.40 -13.19 -0.08
C LEU A 64 4.53 -13.96 0.91
N ASN A 65 5.09 -15.00 1.51
CA ASN A 65 4.44 -15.76 2.57
C ASN A 65 4.69 -15.12 3.95
N LYS A 66 4.00 -15.62 4.98
CA LYS A 66 4.12 -15.12 6.36
C LYS A 66 5.56 -15.08 6.87
N ALA A 67 6.36 -16.12 6.58
CA ALA A 67 7.75 -16.19 7.02
C ALA A 67 8.61 -15.10 6.38
N SER A 68 8.48 -14.89 5.07
CA SER A 68 9.18 -13.82 4.35
C SER A 68 8.80 -12.43 4.84
N ILE A 69 7.51 -12.20 5.12
CA ILE A 69 7.02 -10.94 5.70
C ILE A 69 7.63 -10.70 7.09
N GLN A 70 7.63 -11.72 7.96
CA GLN A 70 8.14 -11.61 9.32
C GLN A 70 9.65 -11.33 9.39
N GLN A 71 10.43 -11.79 8.41
CA GLN A 71 11.88 -11.55 8.34
C GLN A 71 12.23 -10.08 8.15
N VAL A 72 11.34 -9.28 7.56
CA VAL A 72 11.56 -7.86 7.22
C VAL A 72 10.59 -6.92 7.95
N ASN A 73 9.74 -7.42 8.84
CA ASN A 73 8.77 -6.62 9.59
C ASN A 73 9.32 -6.19 10.95
N TYR A 74 10.20 -5.20 10.97
CA TYR A 74 10.82 -4.66 12.20
C TYR A 74 10.26 -3.30 12.62
N GLY A 75 9.30 -2.70 11.85
CA GLY A 75 8.63 -1.46 12.23
C GLY A 75 8.33 -0.51 11.09
N GLN A 76 8.87 -0.76 9.91
CA GLN A 76 8.57 0.01 8.69
C GLN A 76 7.20 -0.37 8.12
N ASP A 77 6.60 0.54 7.38
CA ASP A 77 5.32 0.35 6.71
C ASP A 77 5.41 -0.66 5.56
N LEU A 78 4.25 -1.15 5.15
CA LEU A 78 4.13 -2.22 4.15
C LEU A 78 4.91 -1.97 2.83
N PRO A 79 4.96 -0.77 2.24
CA PRO A 79 5.76 -0.50 1.04
C PRO A 79 7.22 -0.96 1.16
N PHE A 80 7.86 -0.71 2.31
CA PHE A 80 9.26 -1.08 2.55
C PHE A 80 9.47 -2.59 2.63
N LEU A 81 8.47 -3.36 3.08
CA LEU A 81 8.53 -4.82 3.07
C LEU A 81 8.47 -5.38 1.64
N LEU A 82 7.92 -4.62 0.69
CA LEU A 82 7.74 -4.99 -0.71
C LEU A 82 8.87 -4.46 -1.62
N GLN A 83 9.77 -3.64 -1.12
CA GLN A 83 10.78 -2.91 -1.90
C GLN A 83 11.71 -3.78 -2.76
N ASN A 84 11.89 -5.06 -2.41
CA ASN A 84 12.76 -5.98 -3.13
C ASN A 84 12.04 -6.80 -4.21
N THR A 85 10.76 -6.52 -4.46
CA THR A 85 10.02 -7.11 -5.58
C THR A 85 10.37 -6.39 -6.90
N PRO A 86 10.24 -7.05 -8.07
CA PRO A 86 10.59 -6.45 -9.36
C PRO A 86 9.87 -5.12 -9.61
N SER A 87 10.56 -4.15 -10.19
CA SER A 87 10.03 -2.84 -10.63
C SER A 87 9.48 -1.95 -9.51
N VAL A 88 9.78 -2.24 -8.23
CA VAL A 88 9.28 -1.47 -7.08
C VAL A 88 10.26 -0.40 -6.65
N VAL A 89 9.76 0.83 -6.46
CA VAL A 89 10.43 1.95 -5.81
C VAL A 89 9.55 2.44 -4.66
N VAL A 90 10.15 2.71 -3.50
CA VAL A 90 9.45 3.18 -2.30
C VAL A 90 10.02 4.51 -1.83
N ASN A 91 9.21 5.29 -1.13
CA ASN A 91 9.61 6.54 -0.49
C ASN A 91 8.95 6.70 0.88
N SER A 92 9.49 7.63 1.68
CA SER A 92 8.94 8.01 2.98
C SER A 92 9.16 9.51 3.20
N ASP A 93 8.12 10.22 3.59
CA ASP A 93 8.19 11.67 3.84
C ASP A 93 9.02 11.97 5.10
N ALA A 94 8.90 11.11 6.12
CA ALA A 94 9.74 11.20 7.35
C ALA A 94 11.15 10.62 7.15
N GLY A 95 11.48 10.03 6.00
CA GLY A 95 12.79 9.51 5.64
C GLY A 95 13.21 8.20 6.34
N THR A 96 12.33 7.53 7.08
CA THR A 96 12.64 6.32 7.87
C THR A 96 11.85 5.08 7.45
N GLY A 97 10.81 5.25 6.62
CA GLY A 97 9.86 4.20 6.29
C GLY A 97 8.76 4.00 7.34
N VAL A 98 8.59 4.93 8.27
CA VAL A 98 7.51 4.98 9.26
C VAL A 98 6.72 6.26 9.05
N GLY A 99 5.39 6.19 9.06
CA GLY A 99 4.49 7.31 8.80
C GLY A 99 4.01 7.35 7.35
N TYR A 100 4.06 8.50 6.69
CA TYR A 100 3.66 8.59 5.28
C TYR A 100 4.69 7.93 4.37
N THR A 101 4.26 6.89 3.68
CA THR A 101 5.08 6.08 2.76
C THR A 101 4.37 5.83 1.44
N GLY A 102 5.14 5.81 0.37
CA GLY A 102 4.64 5.58 -0.98
C GLY A 102 5.30 4.39 -1.69
N ILE A 103 4.63 3.89 -2.71
CA ILE A 103 5.11 2.80 -3.56
C ILE A 103 4.80 3.11 -5.03
N ARG A 104 5.75 2.81 -5.91
CA ARG A 104 5.58 2.81 -7.36
C ARG A 104 5.97 1.45 -7.92
N ILE A 105 5.21 0.96 -8.89
CA ILE A 105 5.45 -0.33 -9.56
C ILE A 105 5.48 -0.08 -11.08
N ARG A 106 6.56 -0.47 -11.78
CA ARG A 106 6.79 -0.14 -13.20
C ARG A 106 6.67 1.36 -13.49
N GLY A 107 7.06 2.22 -12.53
CA GLY A 107 6.92 3.68 -12.61
C GLY A 107 5.47 4.17 -12.53
N THR A 108 4.46 3.32 -12.30
CA THR A 108 3.09 3.79 -12.04
C THR A 108 2.97 4.25 -10.60
N ASP A 109 2.29 5.36 -10.38
CA ASP A 109 2.07 5.96 -9.06
C ASP A 109 0.99 5.23 -8.24
N GLY A 110 0.86 5.58 -6.97
CA GLY A 110 -0.07 4.97 -6.03
C GLY A 110 -1.54 5.00 -6.46
N THR A 111 -1.95 5.99 -7.26
CA THR A 111 -3.34 6.09 -7.74
C THR A 111 -3.69 4.98 -8.73
N ARG A 112 -2.69 4.34 -9.36
CA ARG A 112 -2.84 3.24 -10.33
C ARG A 112 -2.50 1.88 -9.75
N ILE A 113 -2.14 1.83 -8.46
CA ILE A 113 -1.88 0.59 -7.75
C ILE A 113 -3.12 0.24 -6.92
N ASN A 114 -3.82 -0.79 -7.33
CA ASN A 114 -4.96 -1.32 -6.59
C ASN A 114 -4.47 -2.12 -5.38
N VAL A 115 -4.99 -1.81 -4.20
CA VAL A 115 -4.71 -2.56 -2.98
C VAL A 115 -6.01 -3.20 -2.49
N THR A 116 -5.98 -4.51 -2.25
CA THR A 116 -7.11 -5.21 -1.65
C THR A 116 -6.71 -5.87 -0.35
N LEU A 117 -7.61 -5.85 0.61
CA LEU A 117 -7.46 -6.56 1.86
C LEU A 117 -8.53 -7.65 1.96
N ASN A 118 -8.10 -8.92 1.85
CA ASN A 118 -9.00 -10.08 1.77
C ASN A 118 -10.00 -9.98 0.59
N GLY A 119 -9.61 -9.31 -0.51
CA GLY A 119 -10.45 -9.08 -1.68
C GLY A 119 -11.32 -7.82 -1.61
N ILE A 120 -11.41 -7.14 -0.47
CA ILE A 120 -12.12 -5.87 -0.32
C ILE A 120 -11.19 -4.73 -0.78
N PRO A 121 -11.66 -3.78 -1.64
CA PRO A 121 -10.88 -2.60 -2.01
C PRO A 121 -10.45 -1.81 -0.79
N TYR A 122 -9.17 -1.37 -0.77
CA TYR A 122 -8.61 -0.61 0.35
C TYR A 122 -8.18 0.80 -0.03
N ASN A 123 -7.90 1.07 -1.30
CA ASN A 123 -7.58 2.44 -1.74
C ASN A 123 -8.66 3.42 -1.29
N ASP A 124 -8.24 4.61 -0.86
CA ASP A 124 -9.16 5.72 -0.62
C ASP A 124 -9.99 6.01 -1.87
N ALA A 125 -11.27 6.28 -1.70
CA ALA A 125 -12.20 6.36 -2.82
C ALA A 125 -12.07 7.68 -3.60
N GLU A 126 -11.63 8.76 -2.97
CA GLU A 126 -11.48 10.09 -3.59
C GLU A 126 -10.09 10.28 -4.19
N SER A 127 -9.01 10.10 -3.40
CA SER A 127 -7.63 10.26 -3.87
C SER A 127 -7.13 9.07 -4.70
N MET A 128 -7.75 7.89 -4.54
CA MET A 128 -7.36 6.61 -5.15
C MET A 128 -5.98 6.10 -4.74
N ILE A 129 -5.37 6.70 -3.73
CA ILE A 129 -4.10 6.28 -3.14
C ILE A 129 -4.39 5.35 -1.95
N THR A 130 -3.41 4.55 -1.57
CA THR A 130 -3.42 3.82 -0.30
C THR A 130 -2.54 4.55 0.70
N TYR A 131 -3.13 5.03 1.79
CA TYR A 131 -2.40 5.57 2.92
C TYR A 131 -2.02 4.44 3.86
N PHE A 132 -0.77 3.95 3.74
CA PHE A 132 -0.29 2.81 4.54
C PHE A 132 -0.11 3.16 6.01
N VAL A 133 0.01 4.44 6.33
CA VAL A 133 0.05 4.98 7.69
C VAL A 133 -1.22 4.64 8.47
N ASP A 134 -2.37 4.49 7.80
CA ASP A 134 -3.65 4.06 8.39
C ASP A 134 -3.73 2.56 8.72
N LEU A 135 -2.70 1.79 8.30
CA LEU A 135 -2.52 0.36 8.60
C LEU A 135 -1.27 0.09 9.47
N PRO A 136 -1.12 0.72 10.64
CA PRO A 136 0.07 0.56 11.45
C PRO A 136 0.31 -0.91 11.82
N ASP A 137 1.52 -1.40 11.51
CA ASP A 137 1.94 -2.79 11.76
C ASP A 137 0.96 -3.85 11.22
N PHE A 138 0.20 -3.54 10.19
CA PHE A 138 -0.75 -4.50 9.63
C PHE A 138 -0.04 -5.74 9.06
N SER A 139 1.20 -5.59 8.65
CA SER A 139 2.09 -6.67 8.21
C SER A 139 2.20 -7.81 9.22
N SER A 140 2.09 -7.52 10.52
CA SER A 140 2.04 -8.55 11.58
C SER A 140 0.78 -9.42 11.53
N SER A 141 -0.32 -8.93 10.94
CA SER A 141 -1.57 -9.69 10.76
C SER A 141 -1.62 -10.44 9.42
N LEU A 142 -0.70 -10.16 8.49
CA LEU A 142 -0.72 -10.77 7.16
C LEU A 142 -0.24 -12.21 7.18
N ASN A 143 -0.95 -13.06 6.48
CA ASN A 143 -0.52 -14.42 6.14
C ASN A 143 0.29 -14.46 4.85
N SER A 144 -0.06 -13.58 3.91
CA SER A 144 0.64 -13.48 2.63
C SER A 144 0.29 -12.20 1.89
N VAL A 145 1.19 -11.79 0.98
CA VAL A 145 0.99 -10.71 0.02
C VAL A 145 1.22 -11.27 -1.37
N GLN A 146 0.32 -10.94 -2.31
CA GLN A 146 0.54 -11.20 -3.73
C GLN A 146 0.55 -9.88 -4.49
N ILE A 147 1.61 -9.63 -5.24
CA ILE A 147 1.71 -8.50 -6.15
C ILE A 147 1.50 -9.02 -7.57
N GLN A 148 0.50 -8.48 -8.26
CA GLN A 148 0.29 -8.69 -9.69
C GLN A 148 0.70 -7.41 -10.41
N ARG A 149 1.67 -7.48 -11.29
CA ARG A 149 2.11 -6.36 -12.12
C ARG A 149 1.26 -6.31 -13.38
N GLY A 150 1.02 -5.11 -13.93
CA GLY A 150 0.09 -4.90 -15.04
C GLY A 150 -1.38 -4.92 -14.61
N VAL A 151 -2.29 -5.00 -15.58
CA VAL A 151 -3.75 -4.93 -15.36
C VAL A 151 -4.27 -6.09 -14.51
N GLY A 152 -3.72 -7.28 -14.70
CA GLY A 152 -4.17 -8.47 -13.97
C GLY A 152 -5.60 -8.90 -14.31
N THR A 153 -6.22 -9.71 -13.44
CA THR A 153 -7.57 -10.30 -13.63
C THR A 153 -8.65 -9.44 -12.96
N SER A 154 -9.89 -9.53 -13.46
CA SER A 154 -11.06 -8.82 -12.90
C SER A 154 -11.40 -9.24 -11.47
N THR A 155 -10.94 -10.42 -11.04
CA THR A 155 -11.08 -10.86 -9.64
C THR A 155 -10.33 -10.00 -8.64
N ASN A 156 -9.38 -9.18 -9.09
CA ASN A 156 -8.70 -8.16 -8.26
C ASN A 156 -9.61 -6.97 -7.88
N GLY A 157 -10.82 -6.92 -8.43
CA GLY A 157 -11.77 -5.84 -8.19
C GLY A 157 -11.70 -4.72 -9.22
N ALA A 158 -12.48 -3.68 -8.97
CA ALA A 158 -12.70 -2.57 -9.89
C ALA A 158 -11.45 -1.69 -10.12
N GLY A 159 -10.55 -1.60 -9.14
CA GLY A 159 -9.36 -0.76 -9.17
C GLY A 159 -8.16 -1.32 -9.94
N ALA A 160 -8.23 -2.57 -10.45
CA ALA A 160 -7.12 -3.21 -11.16
C ALA A 160 -6.74 -2.44 -12.43
N PHE A 161 -5.56 -1.83 -12.45
CA PHE A 161 -5.08 -0.99 -13.56
C PHE A 161 -3.57 -1.17 -13.82
N GLY A 162 -2.68 -0.47 -13.13
CA GLY A 162 -1.22 -0.56 -13.35
C GLY A 162 -0.56 -1.72 -12.58
N ALA A 163 -1.03 -2.00 -11.40
CA ALA A 163 -0.64 -3.14 -10.57
C ALA A 163 -1.72 -3.43 -9.51
N THR A 164 -1.65 -4.61 -8.89
CA THR A 164 -2.50 -4.96 -7.74
C THR A 164 -1.67 -5.58 -6.61
N ILE A 165 -1.87 -5.12 -5.37
CA ILE A 165 -1.33 -5.69 -4.15
C ILE A 165 -2.48 -6.34 -3.37
N ASN A 166 -2.50 -7.66 -3.30
CA ASN A 166 -3.50 -8.44 -2.59
C ASN A 166 -2.98 -8.86 -1.21
N LEU A 167 -3.48 -8.24 -0.16
CA LEU A 167 -3.17 -8.52 1.23
C LEU A 167 -4.13 -9.58 1.78
N ALA A 168 -3.63 -10.60 2.45
CA ALA A 168 -4.46 -11.62 3.07
C ALA A 168 -4.10 -11.86 4.53
N THR A 169 -5.11 -11.81 5.39
CA THR A 169 -5.00 -12.09 6.83
C THR A 169 -5.52 -13.48 7.20
N ASN A 170 -6.01 -14.25 6.23
CA ASN A 170 -6.71 -15.51 6.41
C ASN A 170 -5.75 -16.58 6.86
N ASN A 171 -5.74 -16.88 8.14
CA ASN A 171 -4.95 -17.96 8.70
C ASN A 171 -5.84 -18.87 9.56
N TYR A 172 -5.91 -20.15 9.19
CA TYR A 172 -6.42 -21.17 10.07
C TYR A 172 -5.28 -21.63 10.97
N ASN A 173 -5.35 -21.30 12.26
CA ASN A 173 -4.41 -21.80 13.25
C ASN A 173 -5.17 -22.66 14.27
N PRO A 174 -5.03 -23.98 14.22
CA PRO A 174 -5.72 -24.86 15.17
C PRO A 174 -5.12 -24.83 16.59
N GLU A 175 -3.88 -24.35 16.73
CA GLU A 175 -3.17 -24.27 18.01
C GLU A 175 -3.32 -22.88 18.63
N LYS A 176 -3.48 -22.84 19.95
CA LYS A 176 -3.40 -21.58 20.70
C LYS A 176 -1.99 -21.02 20.66
N TYR A 177 -1.88 -19.70 20.62
CA TYR A 177 -0.57 -19.04 20.63
C TYR A 177 -0.61 -17.66 21.26
N ILE A 178 0.55 -17.24 21.76
CA ILE A 178 0.87 -15.86 22.12
C ILE A 178 2.18 -15.50 21.44
N SER A 179 2.24 -14.36 20.78
CA SER A 179 3.46 -13.84 20.16
C SER A 179 3.68 -12.40 20.59
N LEU A 180 4.85 -12.11 21.14
CA LEU A 180 5.30 -10.77 21.49
C LEU A 180 6.48 -10.40 20.64
N GLN A 181 6.42 -9.22 20.00
CA GLN A 181 7.53 -8.65 19.25
C GLN A 181 7.78 -7.23 19.72
N THR A 182 9.04 -6.93 20.05
CA THR A 182 9.51 -5.58 20.35
C THR A 182 10.69 -5.27 19.43
N SER A 183 10.65 -4.11 18.77
CA SER A 183 11.75 -3.63 17.93
C SER A 183 12.15 -2.21 18.37
N VAL A 184 13.45 -1.97 18.39
CA VAL A 184 14.04 -0.65 18.64
C VAL A 184 14.94 -0.29 17.46
N GLY A 185 14.97 0.97 17.07
CA GLY A 185 15.74 1.41 15.91
C GLY A 185 16.23 2.84 16.02
N SER A 186 17.02 3.26 15.02
CA SER A 186 17.44 4.64 14.85
C SER A 186 16.25 5.59 14.88
N PHE A 187 16.49 6.88 15.13
CA PHE A 187 15.47 7.93 15.21
C PHE A 187 14.43 7.67 16.31
N ASN A 188 14.89 7.16 17.46
CA ASN A 188 14.05 6.83 18.61
C ASN A 188 12.84 5.95 18.24
N THR A 189 13.02 5.08 17.25
CA THR A 189 11.92 4.25 16.78
C THR A 189 11.71 3.07 17.72
N LEU A 190 10.45 2.85 18.13
CA LEU A 190 10.01 1.77 18.99
C LEU A 190 8.74 1.15 18.41
N LYS A 191 8.74 -0.17 18.22
CA LYS A 191 7.56 -0.95 17.88
C LYS A 191 7.31 -2.00 18.95
N ASN A 192 6.06 -2.14 19.38
CA ASN A 192 5.60 -3.23 20.25
C ASN A 192 4.35 -3.86 19.66
N THR A 193 4.33 -5.19 19.55
CA THR A 193 3.23 -5.96 18.99
C THR A 193 2.94 -7.17 19.88
N LEU A 194 1.68 -7.33 20.29
CA LEU A 194 1.18 -8.52 20.94
C LEU A 194 0.14 -9.18 20.05
N GLN A 195 0.30 -10.46 19.79
CA GLN A 195 -0.67 -11.31 19.09
C GLN A 195 -1.10 -12.46 19.97
N ILE A 196 -2.38 -12.79 19.95
CA ILE A 196 -2.96 -13.92 20.67
C ILE A 196 -3.92 -14.67 19.77
N GLY A 197 -3.98 -15.98 19.91
CA GLY A 197 -4.95 -16.82 19.23
C GLY A 197 -5.43 -17.95 20.13
N THR A 198 -6.72 -18.24 20.08
CA THR A 198 -7.34 -19.28 20.90
C THR A 198 -7.06 -20.69 20.40
N GLY A 199 -6.61 -20.81 19.13
CA GLY A 199 -6.70 -22.08 18.41
C GLY A 199 -8.16 -22.48 18.17
N LEU A 200 -8.36 -23.73 17.77
CA LEU A 200 -9.71 -24.25 17.47
C LEU A 200 -10.45 -24.61 18.76
N MET A 201 -11.49 -23.86 19.08
CA MET A 201 -12.39 -24.08 20.22
C MET A 201 -13.62 -24.88 19.76
N ASN A 202 -14.03 -25.86 20.52
CA ASN A 202 -15.22 -26.70 20.28
C ASN A 202 -15.32 -27.23 18.83
N ASN A 203 -14.19 -27.44 18.16
CA ASN A 203 -14.05 -27.87 16.76
C ASN A 203 -14.58 -26.86 15.70
N HIS A 204 -15.05 -25.68 16.09
CA HIS A 204 -15.72 -24.75 15.17
C HIS A 204 -15.23 -23.32 15.24
N PHE A 205 -14.67 -22.85 16.34
CA PHE A 205 -14.38 -21.43 16.52
C PHE A 205 -12.90 -21.15 16.66
N THR A 206 -12.43 -20.09 15.99
CA THR A 206 -11.13 -19.48 16.24
C THR A 206 -11.29 -17.99 16.48
N ILE A 207 -10.53 -17.45 17.42
CA ILE A 207 -10.42 -16.00 17.66
C ILE A 207 -8.94 -15.66 17.67
N ASP A 208 -8.57 -14.69 16.84
CA ASP A 208 -7.23 -14.12 16.76
C ASP A 208 -7.28 -12.63 17.06
N GLY A 209 -6.31 -12.14 17.82
CA GLY A 209 -6.20 -10.73 18.18
C GLY A 209 -4.78 -10.22 18.04
N ARG A 210 -4.64 -8.94 17.70
CA ARG A 210 -3.38 -8.20 17.71
C ARG A 210 -3.60 -6.78 18.22
N VAL A 211 -2.66 -6.29 19.02
CA VAL A 211 -2.51 -4.89 19.36
C VAL A 211 -1.08 -4.45 19.05
N SER A 212 -0.91 -3.24 18.56
CA SER A 212 0.39 -2.71 18.18
C SER A 212 0.51 -1.22 18.44
N ASN A 213 1.73 -0.79 18.75
CA ASN A 213 2.10 0.61 18.88
C ASN A 213 3.47 0.84 18.23
N ILE A 214 3.56 1.90 17.40
CA ILE A 214 4.81 2.34 16.78
C ILE A 214 5.00 3.81 17.13
N HIS A 215 6.24 4.17 17.46
CA HIS A 215 6.70 5.55 17.61
C HIS A 215 8.00 5.73 16.86
N SER A 216 8.18 6.88 16.20
CA SER A 216 9.43 7.30 15.56
C SER A 216 9.51 8.82 15.58
N ASP A 217 10.71 9.38 15.77
CA ASP A 217 10.92 10.82 15.63
C ASP A 217 11.10 11.25 14.17
N GLY A 218 11.33 10.27 13.24
CA GLY A 218 11.65 10.54 11.84
C GLY A 218 13.10 10.97 11.64
N TYR A 219 13.56 10.94 10.39
CA TYR A 219 14.84 11.50 9.97
C TYR A 219 14.74 13.00 9.67
N ILE A 220 13.63 13.41 9.09
CA ILE A 220 13.32 14.81 8.78
C ILE A 220 12.94 15.54 10.07
N ASP A 221 13.33 16.79 10.20
CA ASP A 221 13.08 17.60 11.40
C ASP A 221 11.60 17.61 11.77
N ARG A 222 11.27 17.31 13.04
CA ARG A 222 9.91 17.25 13.58
C ARG A 222 9.00 16.18 12.96
N ALA A 223 9.45 15.36 12.00
CA ALA A 223 8.62 14.37 11.30
C ALA A 223 8.26 13.15 12.17
N SER A 224 7.81 13.40 13.39
CA SER A 224 7.46 12.34 14.34
C SER A 224 6.16 11.64 13.96
N SER A 225 6.12 10.33 14.20
CA SER A 225 4.95 9.48 14.01
C SER A 225 4.59 8.73 15.29
N LYS A 226 3.31 8.74 15.66
CA LYS A 226 2.74 8.00 16.77
C LYS A 226 1.55 7.20 16.27
N LEU A 227 1.75 5.91 16.11
CA LEU A 227 0.80 5.03 15.42
C LEU A 227 0.34 3.93 16.38
N LYS A 228 -0.97 3.62 16.37
CA LYS A 228 -1.56 2.54 17.17
C LYS A 228 -2.50 1.74 16.30
N SER A 229 -2.62 0.46 16.56
CA SER A 229 -3.61 -0.37 15.87
C SER A 229 -4.05 -1.56 16.69
N PHE A 230 -5.25 -2.06 16.36
CA PHE A 230 -5.67 -3.39 16.76
C PHE A 230 -6.24 -4.15 15.56
N TYR A 231 -6.28 -5.47 15.69
CA TYR A 231 -6.93 -6.40 14.76
C TYR A 231 -7.56 -7.53 15.56
N VAL A 232 -8.82 -7.84 15.28
CA VAL A 232 -9.54 -8.98 15.84
C VAL A 232 -10.21 -9.73 14.70
N SER A 233 -10.05 -11.04 14.67
CA SER A 233 -10.72 -11.94 13.74
C SER A 233 -11.41 -13.04 14.50
N SER A 234 -12.70 -13.23 14.26
CA SER A 234 -13.48 -14.34 14.81
C SER A 234 -14.03 -15.17 13.66
N THR A 235 -13.76 -16.47 13.65
CA THR A 235 -14.20 -17.35 12.56
C THR A 235 -14.96 -18.55 13.11
N TYR A 236 -16.13 -18.81 12.52
CA TYR A 236 -16.85 -20.06 12.65
C TYR A 236 -16.52 -20.96 11.45
N TRP A 237 -16.09 -22.16 11.74
CA TRP A 237 -15.75 -23.20 10.77
C TRP A 237 -16.81 -24.30 10.77
N GLY A 238 -17.61 -24.39 9.73
CA GLY A 238 -18.52 -25.51 9.49
C GLY A 238 -17.93 -26.49 8.47
N ASP A 239 -18.60 -27.62 8.23
CA ASP A 239 -18.12 -28.67 7.32
C ASP A 239 -17.94 -28.19 5.88
N LYS A 240 -18.83 -27.32 5.39
CA LYS A 240 -18.85 -26.81 4.02
C LYS A 240 -18.97 -25.29 3.94
N SER A 241 -18.88 -24.62 5.08
CA SER A 241 -19.02 -23.15 5.12
C SER A 241 -18.14 -22.55 6.20
N SER A 242 -17.80 -21.28 6.05
CA SER A 242 -17.17 -20.46 7.09
C SER A 242 -17.84 -19.10 7.17
N LEU A 243 -17.94 -18.58 8.39
CA LEU A 243 -18.37 -17.21 8.65
C LEU A 243 -17.25 -16.53 9.45
N ARG A 244 -16.73 -15.42 8.93
CA ARG A 244 -15.64 -14.69 9.57
C ARG A 244 -15.96 -13.22 9.70
N LEU A 245 -15.76 -12.68 10.90
CA LEU A 245 -15.81 -11.26 11.21
C LEU A 245 -14.39 -10.78 11.51
N ASN A 246 -13.92 -9.79 10.75
CA ASN A 246 -12.72 -9.02 11.05
C ASN A 246 -13.13 -7.61 11.52
N VAL A 247 -12.55 -7.15 12.61
CA VAL A 247 -12.62 -5.77 13.06
C VAL A 247 -11.21 -5.29 13.34
N PHE A 248 -10.80 -4.21 12.69
CA PHE A 248 -9.49 -3.64 12.92
C PHE A 248 -9.51 -2.12 12.77
N SER A 249 -8.57 -1.46 13.43
CA SER A 249 -8.46 -0.02 13.38
C SER A 249 -7.00 0.41 13.44
N GLY A 250 -6.71 1.53 12.74
CA GLY A 250 -5.47 2.27 12.83
C GLY A 250 -5.73 3.69 13.32
N TRP A 251 -4.86 4.21 14.15
CA TRP A 251 -4.80 5.60 14.60
C TRP A 251 -3.43 6.15 14.29
N GLU A 252 -3.41 7.29 13.67
CA GLU A 252 -2.19 8.04 13.44
C GLU A 252 -2.23 9.41 14.12
N LYS A 253 -1.05 9.85 14.53
CA LYS A 253 -0.69 11.24 14.71
C LYS A 253 0.70 11.42 14.16
N THR A 254 0.80 12.10 13.01
CA THR A 254 2.06 12.34 12.30
C THR A 254 2.29 13.83 12.15
N TYR A 255 3.52 14.28 12.40
CA TYR A 255 3.89 15.65 12.05
C TYR A 255 4.07 15.76 10.54
N GLN A 256 3.58 16.84 9.94
CA GLN A 256 3.61 17.04 8.48
C GLN A 256 5.06 17.16 7.98
N ALA A 257 5.40 16.38 6.96
CA ALA A 257 6.69 16.39 6.28
C ALA A 257 6.56 16.27 4.75
N TRP A 258 5.39 16.61 4.21
CA TRP A 258 5.02 16.42 2.81
C TRP A 258 5.47 17.51 1.84
N TYR A 259 6.19 18.55 2.34
CA TYR A 259 6.68 19.63 1.48
C TYR A 259 8.10 19.41 0.94
N GLY A 260 8.81 18.37 1.41
CA GLY A 260 10.17 18.08 0.99
C GLY A 260 11.19 19.13 1.42
N VAL A 261 12.45 18.92 1.01
CA VAL A 261 13.59 19.80 1.28
C VAL A 261 13.97 20.50 -0.02
N PRO A 262 14.06 21.85 -0.05
CA PRO A 262 14.55 22.60 -1.19
C PRO A 262 15.97 22.17 -1.60
N GLU A 263 16.27 22.17 -2.90
CA GLU A 263 17.54 21.70 -3.47
C GLU A 263 18.77 22.38 -2.83
N GLU A 264 18.70 23.67 -2.62
CA GLU A 264 19.78 24.48 -2.03
C GLU A 264 20.11 24.08 -0.59
N LEU A 265 19.17 23.48 0.13
CA LEU A 265 19.35 23.02 1.51
C LEU A 265 19.82 21.57 1.63
N LEU A 266 19.78 20.77 0.56
CA LEU A 266 20.14 19.34 0.61
C LEU A 266 21.55 19.07 1.12
N SER A 267 22.51 19.97 0.85
CA SER A 267 23.90 19.77 1.25
C SER A 267 24.21 20.28 2.67
N THR A 268 23.42 21.22 3.18
CA THR A 268 23.69 21.92 4.44
C THR A 268 22.66 21.63 5.54
N GLN A 269 21.39 21.46 5.16
CA GLN A 269 20.25 21.25 6.06
C GLN A 269 19.33 20.15 5.53
N ARG A 270 19.89 18.98 5.27
CA ARG A 270 19.23 17.85 4.61
C ARG A 270 17.95 17.36 5.31
N THR A 271 17.80 17.66 6.60
CA THR A 271 16.64 17.29 7.40
C THR A 271 15.60 18.39 7.52
N TYR A 272 15.83 19.55 6.87
CA TYR A 272 14.94 20.71 6.96
C TYR A 272 13.49 20.35 6.64
N ASN A 273 12.57 20.85 7.48
CA ASN A 273 11.14 20.71 7.29
C ASN A 273 10.48 22.09 7.33
N PRO A 274 9.87 22.57 6.25
CA PRO A 274 9.20 23.87 6.23
C PRO A 274 7.89 23.90 7.03
N ALA A 275 7.29 22.73 7.34
CA ALA A 275 6.03 22.68 8.07
C ALA A 275 6.15 23.33 9.46
N GLY A 276 5.20 24.18 9.80
CA GLY A 276 5.15 24.90 11.06
C GLY A 276 6.06 26.13 11.16
N MET A 277 6.86 26.42 10.13
CA MET A 277 7.83 27.54 10.15
C MET A 277 7.17 28.92 9.94
N GLU A 278 5.89 28.98 9.56
CA GLU A 278 5.14 30.25 9.48
C GLU A 278 4.97 30.92 10.86
N LYS A 279 5.09 30.16 11.96
CA LYS A 279 5.06 30.70 13.31
C LYS A 279 6.39 31.37 13.63
N LEU A 280 6.33 32.66 14.01
CA LEU A 280 7.52 33.41 14.48
C LEU A 280 8.05 32.78 15.78
N ASP A 281 9.33 33.02 16.10
CA ASP A 281 10.08 32.59 17.29
C ASP A 281 10.42 31.08 17.34
N ALA A 282 9.49 30.17 17.06
CA ALA A 282 9.73 28.73 17.05
C ALA A 282 8.70 28.01 16.17
N PRO A 283 9.07 26.89 15.54
CA PRO A 283 8.14 26.10 14.73
C PRO A 283 6.89 25.67 15.50
N TYR A 284 5.73 25.67 14.83
CA TYR A 284 4.48 25.23 15.45
C TYR A 284 4.53 23.72 15.76
N ASN A 285 4.44 23.35 17.03
CA ASN A 285 4.67 21.99 17.51
C ASN A 285 3.56 21.00 17.15
N ASN A 286 2.38 21.47 16.76
CA ASN A 286 1.25 20.60 16.48
C ASN A 286 0.77 20.70 15.01
N GLN A 287 1.69 20.97 14.08
CA GLN A 287 1.44 20.86 12.64
C GLN A 287 1.32 19.38 12.25
N THR A 288 0.22 18.76 12.62
CA THR A 288 0.10 17.30 12.60
C THR A 288 -1.15 16.87 11.84
N ASP A 289 -1.05 15.70 11.21
CA ASP A 289 -2.18 14.91 10.76
C ASP A 289 -2.62 13.97 11.88
N ASN A 290 -3.93 13.88 12.09
CA ASN A 290 -4.56 13.05 13.12
C ASN A 290 -5.74 12.36 12.47
N TYR A 291 -5.60 11.09 12.14
CA TYR A 291 -6.66 10.34 11.48
C TYR A 291 -6.82 8.95 12.08
N HIS A 292 -8.01 8.43 12.03
CA HIS A 292 -8.26 7.04 12.37
C HIS A 292 -9.27 6.41 11.43
N GLN A 293 -9.01 5.16 11.07
CA GLN A 293 -9.93 4.32 10.31
C GLN A 293 -10.27 3.06 11.10
N THR A 294 -11.56 2.70 11.12
CA THR A 294 -12.03 1.42 11.65
C THR A 294 -12.74 0.66 10.55
N HIS A 295 -12.37 -0.60 10.40
CA HIS A 295 -12.87 -1.48 9.37
C HIS A 295 -13.64 -2.65 9.97
N TYR A 296 -14.80 -2.92 9.41
CA TYR A 296 -15.64 -4.08 9.71
C TYR A 296 -15.79 -4.88 8.43
N GLN A 297 -15.44 -6.17 8.47
CA GLN A 297 -15.50 -7.07 7.32
C GLN A 297 -16.16 -8.38 7.74
N LEU A 298 -17.30 -8.71 7.13
CA LEU A 298 -18.03 -9.95 7.39
C LEU A 298 -18.01 -10.84 6.13
N PHE A 299 -17.33 -11.96 6.21
CA PHE A 299 -17.17 -12.92 5.12
C PHE A 299 -18.03 -14.16 5.34
N TYR A 300 -18.72 -14.60 4.31
CA TYR A 300 -19.39 -15.89 4.26
C TYR A 300 -18.94 -16.67 3.04
N ASN A 301 -18.42 -17.85 3.25
CA ASN A 301 -17.97 -18.76 2.20
C ASN A 301 -18.69 -20.08 2.34
N LYS A 302 -19.16 -20.65 1.21
CA LYS A 302 -19.88 -21.91 1.19
C LYS A 302 -19.48 -22.75 -0.04
N SER A 303 -19.06 -23.97 0.21
CA SER A 303 -19.04 -25.03 -0.81
C SER A 303 -20.44 -25.64 -0.92
N VAL A 304 -21.19 -25.25 -1.95
CA VAL A 304 -22.56 -25.72 -2.16
C VAL A 304 -22.54 -27.22 -2.48
N ASN A 305 -21.63 -27.63 -3.37
CA ASN A 305 -21.31 -29.01 -3.70
C ASN A 305 -19.87 -29.09 -4.23
N ALA A 306 -19.44 -30.22 -4.75
CA ALA A 306 -18.09 -30.43 -5.27
C ALA A 306 -17.72 -29.52 -6.46
N LYS A 307 -18.71 -28.95 -7.16
CA LYS A 307 -18.52 -28.14 -8.37
C LYS A 307 -18.77 -26.64 -8.12
N ILE A 308 -19.57 -26.28 -7.11
CA ILE A 308 -20.05 -24.92 -6.91
C ILE A 308 -19.61 -24.38 -5.54
N SER A 309 -18.98 -23.22 -5.57
CA SER A 309 -18.60 -22.47 -4.36
C SER A 309 -19.12 -21.05 -4.45
N TRP A 310 -19.64 -20.53 -3.36
CA TRP A 310 -20.10 -19.14 -3.20
C TRP A 310 -19.30 -18.44 -2.13
N ASN A 311 -18.86 -17.20 -2.43
CA ASN A 311 -18.16 -16.31 -1.52
C ASN A 311 -18.87 -14.96 -1.53
N THR A 312 -19.05 -14.37 -0.37
CA THR A 312 -19.54 -12.99 -0.24
C THR A 312 -18.93 -12.32 0.97
N ALA A 313 -18.71 -11.01 0.87
CA ALA A 313 -18.30 -10.17 1.98
C ALA A 313 -19.07 -8.86 2.01
N LEU A 314 -19.48 -8.46 3.20
CA LEU A 314 -19.98 -7.14 3.52
C LEU A 314 -18.87 -6.37 4.22
N PHE A 315 -18.74 -5.08 3.93
CA PHE A 315 -17.73 -4.26 4.58
C PHE A 315 -18.20 -2.83 4.87
N LEU A 316 -17.65 -2.28 5.92
CA LEU A 316 -17.78 -0.88 6.31
C LEU A 316 -16.42 -0.38 6.80
N THR A 317 -15.97 0.75 6.26
CA THR A 317 -14.85 1.53 6.76
C THR A 317 -15.37 2.87 7.25
N ARG A 318 -15.06 3.22 8.49
CA ARG A 318 -15.35 4.51 9.10
C ARG A 318 -14.07 5.27 9.32
N GLY A 319 -13.89 6.39 8.62
CA GLY A 319 -12.77 7.30 8.75
C GLY A 319 -13.16 8.62 9.40
N LEU A 320 -12.31 9.14 10.29
CA LEU A 320 -12.50 10.46 10.91
C LEU A 320 -11.14 11.02 11.32
N GLY A 321 -10.86 12.25 10.91
CA GLY A 321 -9.67 12.92 11.33
C GLY A 321 -9.53 14.32 10.79
N TYR A 322 -8.41 14.94 11.09
CA TYR A 322 -8.07 16.28 10.64
C TYR A 322 -6.55 16.45 10.57
N TYR A 323 -6.10 17.31 9.70
CA TYR A 323 -4.79 17.89 9.84
C TYR A 323 -4.87 19.33 10.37
N GLU A 324 -3.93 19.69 11.24
CA GLU A 324 -3.85 20.97 11.91
C GLU A 324 -2.66 21.77 11.37
N GLU A 325 -2.91 23.06 11.07
CA GLU A 325 -1.90 23.97 10.56
C GLU A 325 -1.98 25.31 11.26
N TYR A 326 -0.83 25.89 11.54
CA TYR A 326 -0.68 27.28 11.89
C TYR A 326 -0.54 28.13 10.62
N LYS A 327 -1.25 29.24 10.57
CA LYS A 327 -1.18 30.24 9.51
C LYS A 327 -0.88 31.60 10.12
N GLY A 328 0.33 32.13 9.83
CA GLY A 328 0.75 33.46 10.25
C GLY A 328 0.14 34.53 9.37
N GLY A 329 -0.38 35.61 10.01
CA GLY A 329 -0.91 36.77 9.27
C GLY A 329 -2.07 36.49 8.32
N ALA A 330 -2.91 35.51 8.63
CA ALA A 330 -4.07 35.14 7.80
C ALA A 330 -5.17 36.21 7.88
N LEU A 331 -5.82 36.50 6.76
CA LEU A 331 -6.98 37.40 6.73
C LEU A 331 -8.20 36.65 7.29
N LEU A 332 -8.78 37.16 8.36
CA LEU A 332 -9.94 36.54 9.02
C LEU A 332 -11.16 36.48 8.07
N SER A 333 -11.33 37.44 7.17
CA SER A 333 -12.39 37.47 6.16
C SER A 333 -12.34 36.29 5.18
N ASP A 334 -11.16 35.69 4.93
CA ASP A 334 -11.01 34.53 4.05
C ASP A 334 -11.61 33.26 4.67
N TYR A 335 -11.75 33.25 6.00
CA TYR A 335 -12.33 32.14 6.75
C TYR A 335 -13.76 32.43 7.20
N ILE A 336 -14.07 33.70 7.52
CA ILE A 336 -15.39 34.10 8.03
C ILE A 336 -15.76 35.43 7.38
N SER A 337 -16.53 35.36 6.31
CA SER A 337 -16.90 36.48 5.45
C SER A 337 -17.65 37.63 6.17
N THR A 338 -18.32 37.33 7.31
CA THR A 338 -19.00 38.33 8.13
C THR A 338 -18.10 39.14 9.08
N LYS A 339 -16.79 38.81 9.13
CA LYS A 339 -15.83 39.49 9.97
C LYS A 339 -14.98 40.47 9.15
N PRO A 340 -14.48 41.55 9.76
CA PRO A 340 -13.62 42.51 9.06
C PRO A 340 -12.32 41.89 8.60
N SER A 341 -11.73 42.39 7.51
CA SER A 341 -10.43 42.02 6.99
C SER A 341 -9.34 42.42 7.99
N LYS A 342 -9.14 41.59 9.01
CA LYS A 342 -8.09 41.72 10.03
C LYS A 342 -7.10 40.56 9.85
N MET A 343 -5.82 40.91 9.80
CA MET A 343 -4.75 39.90 9.82
C MET A 343 -4.56 39.35 11.23
N LEU A 344 -4.59 38.05 11.37
CA LEU A 344 -4.42 37.33 12.64
C LEU A 344 -3.62 36.05 12.38
N ASP A 345 -2.87 35.67 13.39
CA ASP A 345 -2.31 34.32 13.45
C ASP A 345 -3.42 33.34 13.84
N ILE A 346 -3.65 32.34 13.05
CA ILE A 346 -4.71 31.36 13.27
C ILE A 346 -4.16 29.95 13.29
N VAL A 347 -4.87 29.06 13.93
CA VAL A 347 -4.72 27.61 13.76
C VAL A 347 -5.99 27.10 13.09
N ARG A 348 -5.82 26.41 11.97
CA ARG A 348 -6.92 25.79 11.25
C ARG A 348 -6.85 24.27 11.32
N ARG A 349 -8.01 23.63 11.35
CA ARG A 349 -8.16 22.18 11.16
C ARG A 349 -8.99 21.90 9.93
N LYS A 350 -8.46 21.11 9.02
CA LYS A 350 -9.22 20.60 7.88
C LYS A 350 -9.59 19.15 8.17
N TRP A 351 -10.88 18.88 8.25
CA TRP A 351 -11.47 17.61 8.66
C TRP A 351 -11.87 16.78 7.45
N LEU A 352 -11.66 15.47 7.58
CA LEU A 352 -12.23 14.43 6.76
C LEU A 352 -13.07 13.51 7.65
N ASP A 353 -14.35 13.29 7.26
CA ASP A 353 -15.33 12.49 7.98
C ASP A 353 -16.04 11.61 6.98
N ASN A 354 -15.70 10.32 6.89
CA ASN A 354 -16.14 9.48 5.80
C ASN A 354 -16.63 8.09 6.20
N ASN A 355 -17.50 7.55 5.36
CA ASN A 355 -17.95 6.18 5.38
C ASN A 355 -17.72 5.55 4.00
N PHE A 356 -17.13 4.36 3.97
CA PHE A 356 -16.99 3.56 2.77
C PHE A 356 -17.52 2.15 3.03
N TYR A 357 -18.57 1.76 2.31
CA TYR A 357 -19.25 0.49 2.56
C TYR A 357 -19.72 -0.16 1.27
N GLY A 358 -19.92 -1.47 1.33
CA GLY A 358 -20.35 -2.22 0.16
C GLY A 358 -20.36 -3.72 0.36
N GLN A 359 -20.50 -4.40 -0.77
CA GLN A 359 -20.52 -5.85 -0.86
C GLN A 359 -19.69 -6.32 -2.05
N ILE A 360 -19.00 -7.42 -1.87
CA ILE A 360 -18.42 -8.21 -2.93
C ILE A 360 -19.03 -9.62 -2.90
N ALA A 361 -19.28 -10.22 -4.06
CA ALA A 361 -19.77 -11.60 -4.17
C ALA A 361 -19.17 -12.29 -5.38
N SER A 362 -18.94 -13.59 -5.27
CA SER A 362 -18.54 -14.41 -6.40
C SER A 362 -19.09 -15.83 -6.32
N LEU A 363 -19.43 -16.39 -7.48
CA LEU A 363 -19.83 -17.77 -7.69
C LEU A 363 -18.76 -18.44 -8.56
N ILE A 364 -18.22 -19.55 -8.10
CA ILE A 364 -17.25 -20.36 -8.83
C ILE A 364 -17.91 -21.68 -9.19
N TYR A 365 -17.93 -21.99 -10.48
CA TYR A 365 -18.32 -23.30 -11.00
C TYR A 365 -17.10 -23.97 -11.63
N GLU A 366 -16.74 -25.17 -11.16
CA GLU A 366 -15.57 -25.91 -11.63
C GLU A 366 -15.98 -27.35 -11.92
N GLU A 367 -15.89 -27.75 -13.21
CA GLU A 367 -16.20 -29.10 -13.66
C GLU A 367 -15.30 -29.50 -14.84
N GLY A 368 -14.59 -30.61 -14.68
CA GLY A 368 -13.70 -31.15 -15.71
C GLY A 368 -12.67 -30.11 -16.14
N LYS A 369 -12.72 -29.67 -17.39
CA LYS A 369 -11.81 -28.70 -18.00
C LYS A 369 -12.26 -27.26 -17.85
N ASN A 370 -13.43 -27.01 -17.29
CA ASN A 370 -14.05 -25.69 -17.22
C ASN A 370 -14.06 -25.16 -15.79
N LYS A 371 -13.66 -23.89 -15.64
CA LYS A 371 -13.86 -23.14 -14.43
C LYS A 371 -14.42 -21.77 -14.78
N PHE A 372 -15.65 -21.50 -14.37
CA PHE A 372 -16.30 -20.20 -14.48
C PHE A 372 -16.26 -19.49 -13.14
N THR A 373 -15.96 -18.21 -13.17
CA THR A 373 -16.08 -17.33 -12.01
C THR A 373 -16.94 -16.15 -12.43
N ILE A 374 -18.08 -16.00 -11.79
CA ILE A 374 -18.97 -14.84 -11.95
C ILE A 374 -18.87 -14.05 -10.66
N GLY A 375 -18.54 -12.76 -10.76
CA GLY A 375 -18.43 -11.91 -9.61
C GLY A 375 -19.13 -10.58 -9.81
N SER A 376 -19.54 -9.97 -8.71
CA SER A 376 -20.11 -8.63 -8.67
C SER A 376 -19.71 -7.92 -7.39
N ALA A 377 -19.54 -6.62 -7.47
CA ALA A 377 -19.30 -5.77 -6.31
C ALA A 377 -20.02 -4.44 -6.50
N TRP A 378 -20.47 -3.89 -5.39
CA TRP A 378 -20.91 -2.49 -5.30
C TRP A 378 -20.35 -1.87 -4.03
N ASN A 379 -20.07 -0.58 -4.10
CA ASN A 379 -19.67 0.20 -2.95
C ASN A 379 -20.10 1.64 -3.07
N THR A 380 -20.22 2.30 -1.92
CA THR A 380 -20.51 3.71 -1.79
C THR A 380 -19.54 4.32 -0.81
N TYR A 381 -18.96 5.42 -1.21
CA TYR A 381 -18.21 6.33 -0.36
C TYR A 381 -19.06 7.58 -0.14
N ASP A 382 -19.12 8.06 1.11
CA ASP A 382 -19.76 9.29 1.53
C ASP A 382 -18.79 10.04 2.43
N GLY A 383 -18.26 11.16 1.95
CA GLY A 383 -17.20 11.94 2.58
C GLY A 383 -17.60 13.39 2.78
N LEU A 384 -17.37 13.88 4.00
CA LEU A 384 -17.53 15.28 4.38
C LEU A 384 -16.16 15.90 4.59
N HIS A 385 -15.91 17.04 3.96
CA HIS A 385 -14.72 17.85 4.15
C HIS A 385 -15.12 19.19 4.74
N TYR A 386 -14.58 19.56 5.89
CA TYR A 386 -14.89 20.83 6.52
C TYR A 386 -13.71 21.41 7.30
N GLY A 387 -13.65 22.75 7.36
CA GLY A 387 -12.61 23.47 8.07
C GLY A 387 -13.10 24.12 9.35
N ARG A 388 -12.32 24.07 10.43
CA ARG A 388 -12.60 24.69 11.73
C ARG A 388 -11.43 25.50 12.25
N LEU A 389 -11.73 26.52 13.06
CA LEU A 389 -10.77 27.40 13.71
C LEU A 389 -10.84 27.23 15.24
N PRO A 390 -10.15 26.22 15.82
CA PRO A 390 -10.42 25.75 17.18
C PRO A 390 -10.09 26.75 18.29
N TYR A 391 -9.22 27.76 18.00
CA TYR A 391 -8.71 28.67 19.04
C TYR A 391 -9.26 30.11 18.92
N LEU A 392 -10.23 30.41 18.06
CA LEU A 392 -10.79 31.75 17.90
C LEU A 392 -11.99 32.08 18.80
N GLN A 393 -12.26 31.27 19.82
CA GLN A 393 -13.34 31.53 20.79
C GLN A 393 -13.18 32.90 21.50
N MET A 394 -11.92 33.35 21.70
CA MET A 394 -11.62 34.64 22.30
C MET A 394 -12.14 35.84 21.53
N ILE A 395 -12.47 35.71 20.23
CA ILE A 395 -13.06 36.76 19.39
C ILE A 395 -14.51 36.46 19.01
N GLY A 396 -15.19 35.63 19.83
CA GLY A 396 -16.63 35.35 19.67
C GLY A 396 -16.95 34.36 18.54
N ILE A 397 -16.00 33.56 18.08
CA ILE A 397 -16.20 32.51 17.07
C ILE A 397 -16.23 31.15 17.77
N SER A 398 -17.31 30.41 17.57
CA SER A 398 -17.41 29.06 18.14
C SER A 398 -16.35 28.12 17.50
N PRO A 399 -15.62 27.30 18.29
CA PRO A 399 -14.67 26.33 17.78
C PRO A 399 -15.29 25.32 16.80
N ASN A 400 -16.60 25.16 16.84
CA ASN A 400 -17.36 24.25 15.96
C ASN A 400 -17.90 24.94 14.70
N THR A 401 -17.65 26.25 14.50
CA THR A 401 -18.03 26.94 13.27
C THR A 401 -17.18 26.43 12.11
N ASN A 402 -17.84 25.90 11.08
CA ASN A 402 -17.16 25.51 9.86
C ASN A 402 -16.94 26.76 8.99
N TYR A 403 -15.71 26.98 8.51
CA TYR A 403 -15.42 28.04 7.55
C TYR A 403 -15.59 27.57 6.09
N TYR A 404 -15.54 26.26 5.86
CA TYR A 404 -16.05 25.62 4.64
C TYR A 404 -16.68 24.28 4.98
N PHE A 405 -17.52 23.79 4.06
CA PHE A 405 -18.19 22.50 4.19
C PHE A 405 -18.49 21.96 2.79
N ASN A 406 -17.88 20.82 2.46
CA ASN A 406 -17.99 20.15 1.17
C ASN A 406 -18.45 18.70 1.38
N ASN A 407 -19.16 18.16 0.40
CA ASN A 407 -19.62 16.77 0.41
C ASN A 407 -19.19 16.07 -0.88
N ALA A 408 -18.79 14.82 -0.78
CA ALA A 408 -18.46 13.99 -1.93
C ALA A 408 -19.07 12.59 -1.77
N ILE A 409 -19.79 12.16 -2.80
CA ILE A 409 -20.34 10.81 -2.90
C ILE A 409 -19.76 10.14 -4.13
N LYS A 410 -19.16 8.97 -3.96
CA LYS A 410 -18.74 8.10 -5.05
C LYS A 410 -19.42 6.76 -4.95
N LYS A 411 -20.02 6.30 -6.06
CA LYS A 411 -20.61 4.97 -6.19
C LYS A 411 -19.86 4.19 -7.25
N ASP A 412 -19.56 2.95 -6.96
CA ASP A 412 -18.89 2.03 -7.88
C ASP A 412 -19.65 0.70 -7.93
N PHE A 413 -20.02 0.29 -9.10
CA PHE A 413 -20.62 -1.01 -9.37
C PHE A 413 -19.81 -1.72 -10.44
N ASN A 414 -19.48 -2.99 -10.22
CA ASN A 414 -18.87 -3.81 -11.25
C ASN A 414 -19.41 -5.24 -11.23
N THR A 415 -19.38 -5.86 -12.39
CA THR A 415 -19.66 -7.28 -12.56
C THR A 415 -18.71 -7.86 -13.60
N TYR A 416 -18.35 -9.13 -13.43
CA TYR A 416 -17.46 -9.79 -14.36
C TYR A 416 -17.80 -11.28 -14.52
N ILE A 417 -17.42 -11.82 -15.66
CA ILE A 417 -17.38 -13.25 -15.93
C ILE A 417 -15.98 -13.63 -16.40
N LYS A 418 -15.42 -14.66 -15.79
CA LYS A 418 -14.12 -15.23 -16.15
C LYS A 418 -14.30 -16.71 -16.43
N TRP A 419 -13.86 -17.15 -17.58
CA TRP A 419 -13.82 -18.54 -18.01
C TRP A 419 -12.37 -18.99 -18.15
N ASN A 420 -11.93 -19.95 -17.34
CA ASN A 420 -10.68 -20.65 -17.51
C ASN A 420 -10.99 -22.01 -18.15
N TYR A 421 -10.31 -22.32 -19.24
CA TYR A 421 -10.49 -23.55 -19.98
C TYR A 421 -9.16 -24.31 -20.09
N GLN A 422 -9.15 -25.53 -19.59
CA GLN A 422 -8.02 -26.44 -19.70
C GLN A 422 -8.11 -27.19 -21.05
N ILE A 423 -7.43 -26.67 -22.07
CA ILE A 423 -7.42 -27.25 -23.42
C ILE A 423 -6.81 -28.66 -23.38
N THR A 424 -5.61 -28.75 -22.77
CA THR A 424 -4.92 -30.01 -22.46
C THR A 424 -4.35 -29.93 -21.01
N ASN A 425 -3.75 -31.01 -20.53
CA ASN A 425 -3.07 -30.98 -19.21
C ASN A 425 -1.93 -29.96 -19.14
N ALA A 426 -1.37 -29.58 -20.29
CA ALA A 426 -0.26 -28.63 -20.39
C ALA A 426 -0.69 -27.23 -20.84
N PHE A 427 -1.85 -27.09 -21.51
CA PHE A 427 -2.26 -25.84 -22.14
C PHE A 427 -3.60 -25.34 -21.59
N ASN A 428 -3.59 -24.14 -21.02
CA ASN A 428 -4.75 -23.47 -20.43
C ASN A 428 -4.99 -22.12 -21.12
N SER A 429 -6.23 -21.70 -21.16
CA SER A 429 -6.62 -20.36 -21.61
C SER A 429 -7.60 -19.74 -20.64
N PHE A 430 -7.71 -18.41 -20.67
CA PHE A 430 -8.78 -17.70 -20.00
C PHE A 430 -9.31 -16.56 -20.86
N ILE A 431 -10.58 -16.26 -20.64
CA ILE A 431 -11.27 -15.05 -21.10
C ILE A 431 -11.94 -14.45 -19.88
N ASP A 432 -11.83 -13.13 -19.73
CA ASP A 432 -12.33 -12.38 -18.58
C ASP A 432 -12.89 -11.05 -19.09
N VAL A 433 -14.15 -10.78 -18.82
CA VAL A 433 -14.84 -9.55 -19.23
C VAL A 433 -15.47 -8.92 -18.01
N GLN A 434 -15.13 -7.64 -17.75
CA GLN A 434 -15.69 -6.85 -16.67
C GLN A 434 -16.43 -5.64 -17.22
N TYR A 435 -17.63 -5.41 -16.71
CA TYR A 435 -18.33 -4.14 -16.80
C TYR A 435 -18.22 -3.40 -15.49
N ARG A 436 -17.95 -2.09 -15.54
CA ARG A 436 -17.84 -1.21 -14.36
C ARG A 436 -18.56 0.11 -14.62
N ASN A 437 -19.35 0.57 -13.66
CA ASN A 437 -19.99 1.88 -13.64
C ASN A 437 -19.48 2.66 -12.42
N VAL A 438 -19.03 3.90 -12.62
CA VAL A 438 -18.58 4.81 -11.55
C VAL A 438 -19.30 6.12 -11.64
N GLU A 439 -19.90 6.53 -10.54
CA GLU A 439 -20.59 7.82 -10.40
C GLU A 439 -19.86 8.68 -9.36
N HIS A 440 -19.50 9.92 -9.75
CA HIS A 440 -18.94 10.95 -8.87
C HIS A 440 -19.95 12.08 -8.72
N ASN A 441 -20.25 12.45 -7.47
CA ASN A 441 -21.03 13.64 -7.10
C ASN A 441 -20.25 14.38 -6.01
N MET A 442 -19.59 15.49 -6.37
CA MET A 442 -18.79 16.32 -5.47
C MET A 442 -19.34 17.74 -5.47
N TYR A 443 -19.55 18.30 -4.30
CA TYR A 443 -20.15 19.61 -4.10
C TYR A 443 -19.20 20.49 -3.30
N GLY A 444 -18.47 21.34 -4.00
CA GLY A 444 -17.46 22.23 -3.45
C GLY A 444 -16.09 21.57 -3.22
N PHE A 445 -15.09 22.41 -3.27
CA PHE A 445 -13.70 22.11 -2.96
C PHE A 445 -13.16 23.26 -2.10
N ASP A 446 -12.09 23.05 -1.35
CA ASP A 446 -11.59 24.05 -0.40
C ASP A 446 -11.25 25.37 -1.11
N HIS A 447 -10.50 25.30 -2.23
CA HIS A 447 -10.13 26.48 -3.02
C HIS A 447 -11.13 26.85 -4.12
N ASN A 448 -12.12 25.99 -4.39
CA ASN A 448 -13.14 26.18 -5.41
C ASN A 448 -14.54 25.81 -4.87
N PRO A 449 -15.10 26.61 -3.94
CA PRO A 449 -16.35 26.23 -3.23
C PRO A 449 -17.56 26.07 -4.16
N ASP A 450 -17.58 26.74 -5.30
CA ASP A 450 -18.66 26.67 -6.28
C ASP A 450 -18.50 25.54 -7.31
N LEU A 451 -17.35 24.88 -7.33
CA LEU A 451 -17.09 23.78 -8.25
C LEU A 451 -17.96 22.58 -7.90
N THR A 452 -18.79 22.17 -8.83
CA THR A 452 -19.61 20.96 -8.71
C THR A 452 -19.23 19.97 -9.79
N VAL A 453 -18.93 18.74 -9.40
CA VAL A 453 -18.61 17.65 -10.31
C VAL A 453 -19.70 16.60 -10.24
N LYS A 454 -20.36 16.35 -11.39
CA LYS A 454 -21.31 15.23 -11.58
C LYS A 454 -20.89 14.47 -12.81
N ARG A 455 -20.30 13.28 -12.60
CA ARG A 455 -19.75 12.47 -13.70
C ARG A 455 -20.14 11.01 -13.52
N ASN A 456 -20.46 10.39 -14.65
CA ASN A 456 -20.75 8.97 -14.72
C ASN A 456 -19.89 8.33 -15.81
N PHE A 457 -19.16 7.27 -15.44
CA PHE A 457 -18.25 6.54 -16.29
C PHE A 457 -18.73 5.10 -16.45
N ASN A 458 -18.71 4.59 -17.68
CA ASN A 458 -19.06 3.21 -18.00
C ASN A 458 -17.90 2.57 -18.72
N PHE A 459 -17.37 1.49 -18.17
CA PHE A 459 -16.18 0.82 -18.65
C PHE A 459 -16.46 -0.63 -19.03
N LEU A 460 -15.89 -1.06 -20.15
CA LEU A 460 -15.82 -2.46 -20.53
C LEU A 460 -14.33 -2.87 -20.58
N ASN A 461 -13.92 -3.83 -19.77
CA ASN A 461 -12.55 -4.25 -19.57
C ASN A 461 -12.37 -5.72 -19.98
N PRO A 462 -12.18 -6.03 -21.28
CA PRO A 462 -11.90 -7.37 -21.75
C PRO A 462 -10.45 -7.79 -21.49
N LYS A 463 -10.24 -9.07 -21.18
CA LYS A 463 -8.93 -9.66 -20.94
C LYS A 463 -8.91 -11.08 -21.46
N ALA A 464 -7.78 -11.53 -21.98
CA ALA A 464 -7.58 -12.89 -22.42
C ALA A 464 -6.12 -13.31 -22.22
N GLY A 465 -5.89 -14.60 -22.11
CA GLY A 465 -4.53 -15.11 -22.03
C GLY A 465 -4.45 -16.61 -22.14
N ILE A 466 -3.24 -17.06 -22.38
CA ILE A 466 -2.87 -18.46 -22.54
C ILE A 466 -1.70 -18.80 -21.62
N PHE A 467 -1.67 -20.02 -21.17
CA PHE A 467 -0.62 -20.57 -20.32
C PHE A 467 -0.24 -21.97 -20.82
N TYR A 468 1.04 -22.18 -21.04
CA TYR A 468 1.58 -23.46 -21.49
C TYR A 468 2.65 -23.96 -20.53
N LYS A 469 2.43 -25.17 -19.98
CA LYS A 469 3.31 -25.80 -19.01
C LYS A 469 4.04 -26.99 -19.61
N THR A 470 5.35 -26.98 -19.55
CA THR A 470 6.19 -28.14 -19.81
C THR A 470 6.68 -28.74 -18.49
N LYS A 471 7.55 -29.76 -18.57
CA LYS A 471 8.14 -30.39 -17.37
C LYS A 471 8.88 -29.40 -16.46
N HIS A 472 9.55 -28.42 -17.04
CA HIS A 472 10.41 -27.49 -16.32
C HIS A 472 10.12 -26.02 -16.57
N THR A 473 9.35 -25.71 -17.61
CA THR A 473 9.11 -24.32 -18.02
C THR A 473 7.62 -24.05 -18.17
N ASN A 474 7.19 -22.93 -17.60
CA ASN A 474 5.87 -22.35 -17.80
C ASN A 474 6.01 -21.14 -18.72
N TYR A 475 5.20 -21.04 -19.75
CA TYR A 475 5.11 -19.92 -20.67
C TYR A 475 3.72 -19.30 -20.57
N TYR A 476 3.63 -18.01 -20.75
CA TYR A 476 2.35 -17.33 -20.81
C TYR A 476 2.35 -16.12 -21.75
N ALA A 477 1.18 -15.78 -22.23
CA ALA A 477 0.91 -14.52 -22.90
C ALA A 477 -0.49 -14.04 -22.52
N SER A 478 -0.67 -12.74 -22.38
CA SER A 478 -1.95 -12.12 -22.07
C SER A 478 -2.09 -10.74 -22.71
N ILE A 479 -3.34 -10.38 -22.98
CA ILE A 479 -3.78 -9.05 -23.37
C ILE A 479 -4.90 -8.62 -22.44
N ALA A 480 -4.85 -7.38 -21.98
CA ALA A 480 -5.86 -6.81 -21.11
C ALA A 480 -6.14 -5.36 -21.49
N MET A 481 -7.38 -4.94 -21.38
CA MET A 481 -7.78 -3.54 -21.42
C MET A 481 -8.34 -3.13 -20.06
N ALA A 482 -7.98 -1.96 -19.58
CA ALA A 482 -8.51 -1.37 -18.35
C ALA A 482 -8.78 0.12 -18.55
N HIS A 483 -9.82 0.59 -17.87
CA HIS A 483 -10.20 1.99 -17.83
C HIS A 483 -10.12 2.50 -16.40
N LYS A 484 -9.81 3.79 -16.25
CA LYS A 484 -9.74 4.44 -14.96
C LYS A 484 -10.30 5.86 -15.04
N GLU A 485 -11.14 6.19 -14.08
CA GLU A 485 -11.71 7.51 -13.89
C GLU A 485 -10.68 8.48 -13.26
N PRO A 486 -10.82 9.82 -13.45
CA PRO A 486 -10.08 10.82 -12.68
C PRO A 486 -10.47 10.78 -11.20
N ASN A 487 -9.54 11.19 -10.33
CA ASN A 487 -9.78 11.34 -8.91
C ASN A 487 -10.27 12.77 -8.53
N ARG A 488 -10.50 13.03 -7.23
CA ARG A 488 -10.94 14.34 -6.73
C ARG A 488 -9.96 15.46 -7.11
N ASP A 489 -8.65 15.24 -6.88
CA ASP A 489 -7.62 16.26 -7.14
C ASP A 489 -7.49 16.59 -8.63
N ASP A 490 -7.78 15.63 -9.53
CA ASP A 490 -7.76 15.88 -10.98
C ASP A 490 -8.84 16.87 -11.41
N PHE A 491 -10.02 16.78 -10.80
CA PHE A 491 -11.11 17.71 -11.10
C PHE A 491 -10.82 19.11 -10.55
N GLU A 492 -10.20 19.21 -9.38
CA GLU A 492 -9.83 20.49 -8.78
C GLU A 492 -8.66 21.16 -9.54
N ALA A 493 -7.65 20.39 -9.94
CA ALA A 493 -6.49 20.90 -10.67
C ALA A 493 -6.81 21.32 -12.12
N ASN A 494 -7.90 20.80 -12.73
CA ASN A 494 -8.23 21.01 -14.14
C ASN A 494 -9.65 21.63 -14.29
N THR A 495 -9.89 22.75 -13.65
CA THR A 495 -11.20 23.43 -13.67
C THR A 495 -11.62 23.93 -15.05
N ASN A 496 -10.65 24.34 -15.89
CA ASN A 496 -10.90 24.87 -17.23
C ASN A 496 -11.10 23.78 -18.30
N GLU A 497 -10.46 22.63 -18.15
CA GLU A 497 -10.61 21.48 -19.03
C GLU A 497 -10.88 20.23 -18.18
N GLN A 498 -12.10 19.70 -18.28
CA GLN A 498 -12.50 18.53 -17.50
C GLN A 498 -11.59 17.32 -17.76
N PRO A 499 -11.02 16.67 -16.73
CA PRO A 499 -10.15 15.54 -16.90
C PRO A 499 -10.90 14.36 -17.53
N LYS A 500 -10.19 13.63 -18.40
CA LYS A 500 -10.69 12.46 -19.15
C LYS A 500 -10.31 11.17 -18.42
N GLN A 501 -11.11 10.14 -18.63
CA GLN A 501 -10.75 8.78 -18.22
C GLN A 501 -9.51 8.29 -18.95
N GLU A 502 -8.70 7.50 -18.27
CA GLU A 502 -7.54 6.82 -18.86
C GLU A 502 -7.96 5.48 -19.45
N VAL A 503 -7.32 5.09 -20.55
CA VAL A 503 -7.42 3.75 -21.14
C VAL A 503 -6.03 3.13 -21.22
N LEU A 504 -5.87 1.94 -20.65
CA LEU A 504 -4.66 1.14 -20.70
C LEU A 504 -4.92 -0.14 -21.52
N THR A 505 -4.09 -0.37 -22.54
CA THR A 505 -3.94 -1.67 -23.19
C THR A 505 -2.61 -2.26 -22.77
N ASP A 506 -2.64 -3.41 -22.15
CA ASP A 506 -1.51 -4.12 -21.54
C ASP A 506 -1.31 -5.46 -22.23
N LEU A 507 -0.12 -5.65 -22.83
CA LEU A 507 0.30 -6.89 -23.47
C LEU A 507 1.46 -7.45 -22.65
N GLU A 508 1.33 -8.68 -22.17
CA GLU A 508 2.39 -9.32 -21.40
C GLU A 508 2.71 -10.71 -21.98
N THR A 509 3.98 -11.06 -21.99
CA THR A 509 4.44 -12.41 -22.26
C THR A 509 5.65 -12.74 -21.40
N GLY A 510 5.72 -13.97 -20.96
CA GLY A 510 6.83 -14.37 -20.11
C GLY A 510 6.95 -15.87 -19.98
N PHE A 511 8.03 -16.24 -19.30
CA PHE A 511 8.25 -17.63 -18.92
C PHE A 511 8.93 -17.73 -17.55
N THR A 512 8.76 -18.87 -16.91
CA THR A 512 9.49 -19.26 -15.70
C THR A 512 9.98 -20.69 -15.89
N ASN A 513 11.29 -20.88 -15.76
CA ASN A 513 11.94 -22.20 -15.81
C ASN A 513 12.41 -22.59 -14.40
N LYS A 514 12.03 -23.80 -13.98
CA LYS A 514 12.42 -24.36 -12.68
C LYS A 514 13.05 -25.73 -12.89
N LYS A 515 14.32 -25.83 -12.61
CA LYS A 515 15.06 -27.09 -12.74
C LYS A 515 15.98 -27.26 -11.52
N ASN A 516 15.75 -28.34 -10.75
CA ASN A 516 16.49 -28.65 -9.52
C ASN A 516 16.49 -27.48 -8.52
N ASN A 517 17.67 -26.89 -8.31
CA ASN A 517 17.93 -25.80 -7.37
C ASN A 517 17.96 -24.41 -8.01
N PHE A 518 17.65 -24.29 -9.31
CA PHE A 518 17.67 -23.06 -10.07
C PHE A 518 16.31 -22.77 -10.69
N GLU A 519 15.77 -21.61 -10.37
CA GLU A 519 14.54 -21.06 -10.95
C GLU A 519 14.84 -19.68 -11.53
N TRP A 520 14.47 -19.45 -12.79
CA TRP A 520 14.64 -18.16 -13.45
C TRP A 520 13.50 -17.90 -14.43
N GLY A 521 13.28 -16.65 -14.73
CA GLY A 521 12.24 -16.27 -15.67
C GLY A 521 12.42 -14.87 -16.21
N ALA A 522 11.69 -14.60 -17.27
CA ALA A 522 11.59 -13.26 -17.83
C ALA A 522 10.13 -12.93 -18.17
N ASN A 523 9.77 -11.67 -18.01
CA ASN A 523 8.50 -11.11 -18.41
C ASN A 523 8.73 -9.86 -19.25
N ILE A 524 8.11 -9.78 -20.42
CA ILE A 524 8.06 -8.58 -21.27
C ILE A 524 6.67 -7.99 -21.13
N TYR A 525 6.59 -6.67 -20.93
CA TYR A 525 5.33 -5.93 -20.88
C TYR A 525 5.33 -4.75 -21.83
N LEU A 526 4.17 -4.48 -22.42
CA LEU A 526 3.89 -3.38 -23.34
C LEU A 526 2.59 -2.71 -22.88
N MET A 527 2.71 -1.62 -22.15
CA MET A 527 1.59 -0.87 -21.58
C MET A 527 1.38 0.40 -22.41
N TYR A 528 0.32 0.45 -23.21
CA TYR A 528 -0.06 1.60 -24.03
C TYR A 528 -1.23 2.33 -23.39
N TYR A 529 -1.04 3.63 -23.18
CA TYR A 529 -2.04 4.50 -22.57
C TYR A 529 -2.60 5.49 -23.60
N LYS A 530 -3.92 5.67 -23.52
CA LYS A 530 -4.64 6.78 -24.13
C LYS A 530 -5.20 7.67 -23.02
N ASP A 531 -5.04 8.98 -23.18
CA ASP A 531 -5.49 10.01 -22.23
C ASP A 531 -4.97 9.75 -20.79
N GLN A 532 -3.71 9.29 -20.65
CA GLN A 532 -3.09 9.06 -19.35
C GLN A 532 -3.04 10.35 -18.53
N LEU A 533 -3.47 10.31 -17.27
CA LEU A 533 -3.28 11.39 -16.28
C LEU A 533 -1.85 11.30 -15.71
N VAL A 534 -0.91 11.99 -16.33
CA VAL A 534 0.50 12.01 -15.88
C VAL A 534 0.69 13.06 -14.79
N LEU A 535 1.63 12.79 -13.86
CA LEU A 535 2.03 13.75 -12.85
C LEU A 535 2.65 14.98 -13.55
N THR A 536 2.24 16.19 -13.17
CA THR A 536 2.78 17.42 -13.75
C THR A 536 4.19 17.78 -13.25
N GLY A 537 4.60 17.14 -12.15
CA GLY A 537 5.78 17.51 -11.37
C GLY A 537 5.45 18.42 -10.19
N LYS A 538 4.29 19.08 -10.18
CA LYS A 538 3.80 19.98 -9.10
C LYS A 538 3.02 19.20 -8.06
N ILE A 539 2.96 19.73 -6.83
CA ILE A 539 2.08 19.24 -5.76
C ILE A 539 1.04 20.31 -5.39
N ASN A 540 -0.05 19.89 -4.76
CA ASN A 540 -1.03 20.77 -4.16
C ASN A 540 -0.64 21.14 -2.70
N ASP A 541 -1.52 21.84 -1.99
CA ASP A 541 -1.29 22.33 -0.62
C ASP A 541 -1.18 21.23 0.46
N VAL A 542 -1.55 19.99 0.13
CA VAL A 542 -1.41 18.81 1.00
C VAL A 542 -0.37 17.81 0.51
N GLY A 543 0.51 18.22 -0.41
CA GLY A 543 1.60 17.39 -0.92
C GLY A 543 1.19 16.35 -1.96
N ALA A 544 -0.07 16.32 -2.39
CA ALA A 544 -0.52 15.42 -3.45
C ALA A 544 -0.11 15.95 -4.83
N TYR A 545 0.40 15.07 -5.71
CA TYR A 545 0.80 15.46 -7.06
C TYR A 545 -0.42 15.83 -7.93
N THR A 546 -0.33 16.98 -8.59
CA THR A 546 -1.29 17.35 -9.62
C THR A 546 -1.05 16.57 -10.91
N ARG A 547 -2.12 16.32 -11.69
CA ARG A 547 -2.06 15.53 -12.91
C ARG A 547 -2.76 16.23 -14.07
N THR A 548 -2.36 15.87 -15.29
CA THR A 548 -2.99 16.32 -16.53
C THR A 548 -3.04 15.18 -17.54
N ASN A 549 -4.07 15.17 -18.42
CA ASN A 549 -4.16 14.17 -19.46
C ASN A 549 -3.13 14.42 -20.57
N VAL A 550 -2.45 13.35 -20.99
CA VAL A 550 -1.64 13.33 -22.23
C VAL A 550 -2.27 12.37 -23.23
N PRO A 551 -2.33 12.72 -24.54
CA PRO A 551 -3.06 11.91 -25.51
C PRO A 551 -2.56 10.48 -25.64
N LYS A 552 -1.22 10.29 -25.62
CA LYS A 552 -0.59 8.98 -25.75
C LYS A 552 0.70 8.91 -24.95
N SER A 553 0.88 7.77 -24.30
CA SER A 553 2.11 7.40 -23.61
C SER A 553 2.28 5.88 -23.59
N LYS A 554 3.48 5.42 -23.25
CA LYS A 554 3.80 4.00 -23.22
C LYS A 554 4.81 3.68 -22.14
N ARG A 555 4.70 2.45 -21.61
CA ARG A 555 5.71 1.82 -20.75
C ARG A 555 6.05 0.46 -21.35
N ILE A 556 7.30 0.26 -21.70
CA ILE A 556 7.79 -0.98 -22.30
C ILE A 556 8.94 -1.46 -21.44
N GLY A 557 8.96 -2.73 -21.08
CA GLY A 557 10.07 -3.24 -20.30
C GLY A 557 10.17 -4.75 -20.26
N ILE A 558 11.31 -5.20 -19.74
CA ILE A 558 11.61 -6.58 -19.48
C ILE A 558 12.02 -6.73 -18.01
N GLU A 559 11.43 -7.71 -17.33
CA GLU A 559 11.73 -8.08 -15.95
C GLU A 559 12.37 -9.46 -15.92
N PHE A 560 13.58 -9.58 -15.40
CA PHE A 560 14.25 -10.84 -15.12
C PHE A 560 14.15 -11.16 -13.65
N ILE A 561 13.90 -12.44 -13.34
CA ILE A 561 13.88 -12.96 -11.98
C ILE A 561 14.75 -14.22 -11.88
N GLU A 562 15.42 -14.38 -10.76
CA GLU A 562 16.24 -15.55 -10.47
C GLU A 562 16.10 -15.95 -8.99
N THR A 563 16.07 -17.25 -8.75
CA THR A 563 16.27 -17.85 -7.43
C THR A 563 17.19 -19.07 -7.60
N TRP A 564 18.36 -19.00 -7.03
CA TRP A 564 19.38 -20.05 -7.12
C TRP A 564 19.78 -20.53 -5.73
N LYS A 565 19.45 -21.77 -5.41
CA LYS A 565 19.98 -22.46 -4.23
C LYS A 565 21.33 -23.04 -4.60
N LEU A 566 22.42 -22.26 -4.38
CA LEU A 566 23.77 -22.67 -4.71
C LEU A 566 24.15 -23.95 -3.98
N ASN A 567 23.76 -24.07 -2.72
CA ASN A 567 23.87 -25.25 -1.89
C ASN A 567 22.82 -25.22 -0.77
N SER A 568 22.94 -26.10 0.25
CA SER A 568 22.01 -26.12 1.41
C SER A 568 22.10 -24.89 2.31
N PHE A 569 23.16 -24.08 2.20
CA PHE A 569 23.42 -22.94 3.08
C PHE A 569 23.25 -21.60 2.38
N ILE A 570 23.38 -21.54 1.05
CA ILE A 570 23.41 -20.28 0.30
C ILE A 570 22.30 -20.27 -0.75
N THR A 571 21.47 -19.25 -0.69
CA THR A 571 20.45 -18.93 -1.71
C THR A 571 20.66 -17.52 -2.23
N SER A 572 20.80 -17.39 -3.55
CA SER A 572 20.78 -16.13 -4.29
C SER A 572 19.37 -15.88 -4.82
N MET A 573 18.87 -14.66 -4.69
CA MET A 573 17.62 -14.20 -5.31
C MET A 573 17.89 -12.86 -5.97
N ALA A 574 17.64 -12.74 -7.27
CA ALA A 574 17.85 -11.51 -8.02
C ALA A 574 16.63 -11.14 -8.86
N ASN A 575 16.46 -9.87 -9.09
CA ASN A 575 15.59 -9.37 -10.14
C ASN A 575 16.15 -8.08 -10.73
N VAL A 576 15.96 -7.93 -12.05
CA VAL A 576 16.36 -6.75 -12.81
C VAL A 576 15.22 -6.37 -13.74
N THR A 577 14.87 -5.10 -13.74
CA THR A 577 13.92 -4.51 -14.68
C THR A 577 14.63 -3.48 -15.55
N LEU A 578 14.49 -3.62 -16.85
CA LEU A 578 14.90 -2.63 -17.84
C LEU A 578 13.63 -2.09 -18.49
N SER A 579 13.45 -0.77 -18.52
CA SER A 579 12.21 -0.17 -19.04
C SER A 579 12.46 1.14 -19.78
N GLN A 580 11.57 1.44 -20.71
CA GLN A 580 11.42 2.72 -21.40
C GLN A 580 10.00 3.24 -21.15
N ASN A 581 9.90 4.46 -20.62
CA ASN A 581 8.65 5.07 -20.22
C ASN A 581 8.53 6.43 -20.91
N LYS A 582 7.73 6.57 -21.97
CA LYS A 582 7.70 7.76 -22.83
C LYS A 582 6.30 8.33 -23.01
N ILE A 583 6.23 9.65 -23.12
CA ILE A 583 5.06 10.42 -23.51
C ILE A 583 5.30 10.95 -24.94
N ASP A 584 4.31 10.81 -25.82
CA ASP A 584 4.43 11.31 -27.21
C ASP A 584 4.51 12.85 -27.23
N ALA A 585 3.67 13.53 -26.45
CA ALA A 585 3.66 14.98 -26.30
C ALA A 585 3.17 15.38 -24.90
N PHE A 586 3.85 16.32 -24.28
CA PHE A 586 3.52 16.94 -23.00
C PHE A 586 3.59 18.45 -23.10
N THR A 587 2.58 19.16 -22.61
CA THR A 587 2.59 20.62 -22.54
C THR A 587 2.91 21.06 -21.11
N GLU A 588 4.06 21.71 -20.93
CA GLU A 588 4.42 22.38 -19.68
C GLU A 588 3.79 23.77 -19.63
N TYR A 589 3.13 24.11 -18.54
CA TYR A 589 2.57 25.43 -18.28
C TYR A 589 3.39 26.09 -17.17
N ILE A 590 4.03 27.25 -17.53
CA ILE A 590 4.84 28.04 -16.60
C ILE A 590 4.09 29.34 -16.31
N ASP A 591 3.79 29.59 -15.03
CA ASP A 591 3.12 30.80 -14.59
C ASP A 591 4.03 32.01 -14.82
N ASN A 592 3.58 33.01 -15.60
CA ASN A 592 4.30 34.24 -15.84
C ASN A 592 3.63 35.37 -15.05
N TYR A 593 4.22 35.69 -13.90
CA TYR A 593 3.71 36.72 -13.01
C TYR A 593 3.89 38.15 -13.54
N ASP A 594 4.83 38.35 -14.49
CA ASP A 594 5.01 39.67 -15.11
C ASP A 594 3.86 40.04 -16.04
N LEU A 595 3.27 39.03 -16.69
CA LEU A 595 2.21 39.21 -17.68
C LEU A 595 0.85 38.73 -17.18
N GLY A 596 0.76 38.04 -16.03
CA GLY A 596 -0.49 37.48 -15.51
C GLY A 596 -1.06 36.33 -16.37
N VAL A 597 -0.22 35.64 -17.16
CA VAL A 597 -0.64 34.55 -18.06
C VAL A 597 0.29 33.36 -17.90
N GLN A 598 -0.08 32.20 -18.44
CA GLN A 598 0.78 31.03 -18.52
C GLN A 598 1.52 30.96 -19.86
N LYS A 599 2.80 30.64 -19.81
CA LYS A 599 3.61 30.28 -20.99
C LYS A 599 3.49 28.77 -21.21
N ALA A 600 3.01 28.34 -22.36
CA ALA A 600 2.93 26.95 -22.77
C ALA A 600 4.13 26.52 -23.60
N ILE A 601 4.76 25.39 -23.25
CA ILE A 601 5.90 24.80 -23.97
C ILE A 601 5.56 23.33 -24.25
N VAL A 602 5.64 22.92 -25.52
CA VAL A 602 5.38 21.55 -25.94
C VAL A 602 6.66 20.75 -25.98
N HIS A 603 6.73 19.69 -25.20
CA HIS A 603 7.81 18.69 -25.19
C HIS A 603 7.33 17.43 -25.92
N LYS A 604 8.22 16.77 -26.68
CA LYS A 604 7.88 15.58 -27.50
C LYS A 604 8.79 14.41 -27.15
N ASN A 605 8.22 13.21 -27.08
CA ASN A 605 8.93 11.95 -26.83
C ASN A 605 9.79 11.97 -25.55
N THR A 606 9.28 12.56 -24.48
CA THR A 606 9.97 12.73 -23.21
C THR A 606 9.71 11.57 -22.24
N ASP A 607 10.59 11.40 -21.27
CA ASP A 607 10.43 10.41 -20.21
C ASP A 607 9.28 10.78 -19.26
N ILE A 608 8.54 9.76 -18.82
CA ILE A 608 7.49 9.94 -17.81
C ILE A 608 8.17 10.18 -16.45
N THR A 609 7.72 11.20 -15.74
CA THR A 609 8.21 11.54 -14.40
C THR A 609 8.25 10.34 -13.45
N LEU A 610 9.22 10.31 -12.52
CA LEU A 610 9.41 9.32 -11.47
C LEU A 610 9.41 7.85 -11.96
N SER A 611 9.89 7.63 -13.19
CA SER A 611 9.89 6.33 -13.85
C SER A 611 11.32 5.93 -14.22
N PRO A 612 12.03 5.17 -13.35
CA PRO A 612 13.41 4.77 -13.61
C PRO A 612 13.48 3.79 -14.79
N SER A 613 14.53 3.91 -15.60
CA SER A 613 14.79 2.98 -16.71
C SER A 613 15.37 1.63 -16.22
N VAL A 614 16.02 1.62 -15.06
CA VAL A 614 16.61 0.41 -14.48
C VAL A 614 16.27 0.34 -12.99
N THR A 615 15.75 -0.82 -12.56
CA THR A 615 15.70 -1.21 -11.15
C THR A 615 16.31 -2.59 -11.00
N ALA A 616 17.13 -2.81 -9.97
CA ALA A 616 17.71 -4.11 -9.68
C ALA A 616 17.70 -4.39 -8.19
N ASN A 617 17.45 -5.64 -7.82
CA ASN A 617 17.55 -6.12 -6.45
C ASN A 617 18.29 -7.46 -6.45
N HIS A 618 19.09 -7.67 -5.41
CA HIS A 618 19.76 -8.94 -5.16
C HIS A 618 19.79 -9.22 -3.67
N THR A 619 19.36 -10.40 -3.28
CA THR A 619 19.44 -10.90 -1.90
C THR A 619 20.27 -12.17 -1.86
N LEU A 620 21.36 -12.15 -1.11
CA LEU A 620 22.15 -13.32 -0.78
C LEU A 620 21.78 -13.76 0.64
N SER A 621 21.12 -14.91 0.75
CA SER A 621 20.73 -15.51 2.04
C SER A 621 21.70 -16.62 2.39
N ILE A 622 22.35 -16.52 3.54
CA ILE A 622 23.37 -17.44 4.04
C ILE A 622 22.91 -18.04 5.36
N GLN A 623 22.55 -19.31 5.37
CA GLN A 623 22.26 -20.07 6.57
C GLN A 623 23.59 -20.54 7.20
N LEU A 624 24.15 -19.73 8.13
CA LEU A 624 25.43 -20.00 8.75
C LEU A 624 25.42 -21.31 9.56
N ASN A 625 24.29 -21.61 10.21
CA ASN A 625 23.96 -22.86 10.88
C ASN A 625 22.47 -22.91 11.17
N GLU A 626 21.96 -23.92 11.87
CA GLU A 626 20.52 -24.08 12.19
C GLU A 626 19.90 -22.87 12.95
N LYS A 627 20.72 -22.06 13.61
CA LYS A 627 20.29 -20.94 14.45
C LYS A 627 20.51 -19.57 13.81
N TRP A 628 21.50 -19.43 12.94
CA TRP A 628 21.94 -18.15 12.39
C TRP A 628 21.67 -18.06 10.91
N ASN A 629 20.98 -17.00 10.50
CA ASN A 629 20.79 -16.65 9.09
C ASN A 629 21.25 -15.21 8.85
N LEU A 630 22.02 -15.01 7.78
CA LEU A 630 22.51 -13.71 7.33
C LEU A 630 21.93 -13.42 5.94
N ASN A 631 21.32 -12.25 5.75
CA ASN A 631 20.89 -11.76 4.45
C ASN A 631 21.67 -10.49 4.10
N ILE A 632 22.25 -10.47 2.90
CA ILE A 632 22.86 -9.29 2.29
C ILE A 632 21.93 -8.88 1.15
N ILE A 633 21.37 -7.67 1.23
CA ILE A 633 20.33 -7.19 0.33
C ILE A 633 20.87 -5.97 -0.40
N ASN A 634 20.81 -6.00 -1.72
CA ASN A 634 21.27 -4.92 -2.59
C ASN A 634 20.12 -4.38 -3.40
N LYS A 635 20.06 -3.06 -3.57
CA LYS A 635 19.08 -2.39 -4.41
C LYS A 635 19.73 -1.29 -5.23
N TYR A 636 19.40 -1.25 -6.51
CA TYR A 636 19.78 -0.19 -7.44
C TYR A 636 18.55 0.40 -8.11
N VAL A 637 18.51 1.74 -8.20
CA VAL A 637 17.51 2.50 -8.96
C VAL A 637 18.24 3.54 -9.79
N SER A 638 17.96 3.59 -11.09
CA SER A 638 18.56 4.57 -12.00
C SER A 638 17.99 5.97 -11.79
N LYS A 639 18.61 6.97 -12.43
CA LYS A 639 18.12 8.35 -12.53
C LYS A 639 16.65 8.39 -12.93
N GLN A 640 15.91 9.37 -12.39
CA GLN A 640 14.53 9.67 -12.74
C GLN A 640 14.36 11.18 -12.93
N TYR A 641 13.35 11.61 -13.69
CA TYR A 641 13.00 13.02 -13.82
C TYR A 641 11.89 13.42 -12.85
N LEU A 642 11.90 14.66 -12.37
CA LEU A 642 10.88 15.20 -11.46
C LEU A 642 9.60 15.59 -12.17
N ASP A 643 9.69 15.87 -13.48
CA ASP A 643 8.56 16.19 -14.34
C ASP A 643 8.71 15.50 -15.71
N ASN A 644 7.80 15.80 -16.67
CA ASN A 644 7.78 15.18 -17.98
C ASN A 644 8.53 15.99 -19.06
N THR A 645 9.40 16.92 -18.68
CA THR A 645 10.13 17.77 -19.64
C THR A 645 11.45 17.17 -20.09
N GLU A 646 11.94 16.13 -19.40
CA GLU A 646 13.26 15.50 -19.60
C GLU A 646 14.41 16.50 -19.39
N ASN A 647 14.21 17.46 -18.49
CA ASN A 647 15.22 18.46 -18.16
C ASN A 647 16.22 17.90 -17.13
N GLU A 648 17.52 17.91 -17.47
CA GLU A 648 18.59 17.37 -16.62
C GLU A 648 18.75 18.11 -15.27
N SER A 649 18.30 19.36 -15.17
CA SER A 649 18.30 20.08 -13.89
C SER A 649 17.17 19.65 -12.93
N ARG A 650 16.21 18.84 -13.39
CA ARG A 650 15.03 18.42 -12.63
C ARG A 650 15.03 16.90 -12.46
N THR A 651 16.02 16.38 -11.73
CA THR A 651 16.25 14.93 -11.65
C THR A 651 16.45 14.43 -10.23
N LEU A 652 16.09 13.17 -10.02
CA LEU A 652 16.52 12.34 -8.90
C LEU A 652 17.75 11.53 -9.36
N LYS A 653 18.82 11.56 -8.57
CA LYS A 653 20.07 10.83 -8.88
C LYS A 653 19.86 9.32 -8.75
N ALA A 654 20.61 8.54 -9.50
CA ALA A 654 20.68 7.10 -9.30
C ALA A 654 21.30 6.78 -7.93
N TYR A 655 20.85 5.68 -7.32
CA TYR A 655 21.38 5.24 -6.03
C TYR A 655 21.53 3.71 -5.96
N PHE A 656 22.49 3.29 -5.14
CA PHE A 656 22.72 1.90 -4.77
C PHE A 656 22.74 1.78 -3.26
N LEU A 657 21.96 0.85 -2.73
CA LEU A 657 21.85 0.58 -1.29
C LEU A 657 22.27 -0.86 -1.01
N GLN A 658 22.89 -1.08 0.14
CA GLN A 658 23.12 -2.40 0.68
C GLN A 658 22.66 -2.45 2.14
N ASP A 659 21.85 -3.46 2.45
CA ASP A 659 21.39 -3.76 3.80
C ASP A 659 21.93 -5.12 4.26
N ILE A 660 22.17 -5.25 5.56
CA ILE A 660 22.61 -6.51 6.20
C ILE A 660 21.62 -6.82 7.31
N HIS A 661 21.00 -8.00 7.21
CA HIS A 661 20.08 -8.52 8.21
C HIS A 661 20.61 -9.82 8.80
N LEU A 662 20.78 -9.88 10.10
CA LEU A 662 21.24 -11.05 10.83
C LEU A 662 20.14 -11.51 11.79
N SER A 663 19.72 -12.76 11.68
CA SER A 663 18.75 -13.36 12.60
C SER A 663 19.34 -14.52 13.38
N HIS A 664 18.99 -14.63 14.66
CA HIS A 664 19.44 -15.68 15.55
C HIS A 664 18.27 -16.28 16.34
N ASN A 665 18.07 -17.57 16.22
CA ASN A 665 17.12 -18.34 17.01
C ASN A 665 17.77 -18.70 18.37
N LEU A 666 17.50 -17.90 19.42
CA LEU A 666 18.07 -18.07 20.74
C LEU A 666 17.58 -19.36 21.39
N VAL A 667 16.28 -19.61 21.27
CA VAL A 667 15.62 -20.79 21.83
C VAL A 667 14.58 -21.30 20.83
N THR A 668 14.57 -22.61 20.62
CA THR A 668 13.52 -23.29 19.88
C THR A 668 13.14 -24.54 20.63
N LYS A 669 12.00 -24.49 21.34
CA LYS A 669 11.42 -25.62 22.07
C LYS A 669 9.99 -25.86 21.59
N ALA A 670 9.44 -27.03 21.89
CA ALA A 670 8.08 -27.38 21.46
C ALA A 670 6.99 -26.37 21.91
N LYS A 671 7.20 -25.72 23.06
CA LYS A 671 6.20 -24.80 23.64
C LYS A 671 6.54 -23.31 23.49
N TRP A 672 7.78 -22.96 23.17
CA TRP A 672 8.19 -21.57 23.00
C TRP A 672 9.43 -21.43 22.14
N ALA A 673 9.50 -20.30 21.44
CA ALA A 673 10.62 -19.92 20.61
C ALA A 673 10.99 -18.45 20.88
N MET A 674 12.28 -18.14 20.76
CA MET A 674 12.78 -16.77 20.92
C MET A 674 13.77 -16.49 19.82
N GLN A 675 13.60 -15.38 19.11
CA GLN A 675 14.43 -14.96 18.01
C GLN A 675 14.85 -13.50 18.21
N ILE A 676 16.12 -13.20 17.96
CA ILE A 676 16.64 -11.85 17.83
C ILE A 676 17.00 -11.57 16.38
N GLN A 677 16.72 -10.37 15.91
CA GLN A 677 17.05 -9.92 14.56
C GLN A 677 17.73 -8.56 14.64
N LEU A 678 18.85 -8.43 13.94
CA LEU A 678 19.64 -7.21 13.83
C LEU A 678 19.66 -6.75 12.38
N TYR A 679 19.44 -5.47 12.17
CA TYR A 679 19.38 -4.86 10.86
C TYR A 679 20.34 -3.68 10.79
N ALA A 680 21.16 -3.63 9.76
CA ALA A 680 21.98 -2.49 9.39
C ALA A 680 21.60 -2.11 7.96
N ASN A 681 20.78 -1.07 7.83
CA ASN A 681 20.30 -0.60 6.53
C ASN A 681 21.24 0.47 5.99
N ASN A 682 21.38 0.51 4.65
CA ASN A 682 22.21 1.47 3.93
C ASN A 682 23.63 1.53 4.51
N ILE A 683 24.32 0.39 4.56
CA ILE A 683 25.64 0.25 5.23
C ILE A 683 26.72 1.18 4.66
N PHE A 684 26.59 1.59 3.38
CA PHE A 684 27.50 2.53 2.74
C PHE A 684 27.19 3.99 3.03
N ASN A 685 26.14 4.26 3.81
CA ASN A 685 25.68 5.61 4.18
C ASN A 685 25.42 6.50 2.97
N VAL A 686 24.81 5.96 1.93
CA VAL A 686 24.45 6.70 0.71
C VAL A 686 23.35 7.71 1.05
N MET A 687 23.56 8.97 0.69
CA MET A 687 22.54 10.00 0.75
C MET A 687 21.75 9.97 -0.56
N TYR A 688 20.42 9.73 -0.49
CA TYR A 688 19.59 9.55 -1.66
C TYR A 688 18.17 10.07 -1.47
N GLU A 689 17.53 10.41 -2.57
CA GLU A 689 16.18 10.93 -2.68
C GLU A 689 15.37 10.05 -3.65
N PRO A 690 14.46 9.20 -3.18
CA PRO A 690 13.64 8.38 -4.07
C PRO A 690 12.42 9.11 -4.63
N ASN A 691 12.14 10.32 -4.14
CA ASN A 691 10.99 11.13 -4.51
C ASN A 691 11.34 12.62 -4.47
N GLY A 692 10.57 13.42 -5.21
CA GLY A 692 10.73 14.87 -5.27
C GLY A 692 9.70 15.48 -6.21
N TYR A 693 9.60 16.80 -6.20
CA TYR A 693 8.76 17.57 -7.10
C TYR A 693 9.46 18.84 -7.56
N THR A 694 8.92 19.46 -8.61
CA THR A 694 9.48 20.67 -9.21
C THR A 694 8.37 21.57 -9.72
N TYR A 695 8.61 22.87 -9.68
CA TYR A 695 7.77 23.86 -10.34
C TYR A 695 8.61 25.02 -10.86
N SER A 696 8.10 25.67 -11.91
CA SER A 696 8.75 26.84 -12.50
C SER A 696 7.77 28.00 -12.63
N TYR A 697 8.30 29.21 -12.53
CA TYR A 697 7.57 30.45 -12.75
C TYR A 697 8.49 31.50 -13.40
N ILE A 698 7.89 32.51 -14.01
CA ILE A 698 8.60 33.65 -14.58
C ILE A 698 8.27 34.88 -13.75
N TYR A 699 9.32 35.56 -13.27
CA TYR A 699 9.23 36.81 -12.53
C TYR A 699 10.45 37.67 -12.85
N GLY A 700 10.23 39.00 -13.13
CA GLY A 700 11.28 39.93 -13.54
C GLY A 700 11.95 39.52 -14.86
N GLY A 701 11.22 38.88 -15.79
CA GLY A 701 11.74 38.36 -17.07
C GLY A 701 12.60 37.09 -16.95
N VAL A 702 12.80 36.56 -15.74
CA VAL A 702 13.63 35.38 -15.48
C VAL A 702 12.78 34.17 -15.14
N THR A 703 13.09 33.02 -15.75
CA THR A 703 12.48 31.74 -15.37
C THR A 703 13.21 31.16 -14.17
N THR A 704 12.52 31.01 -13.06
CA THR A 704 13.01 30.37 -11.84
C THR A 704 12.40 28.96 -11.72
N THR A 705 13.25 27.98 -11.43
CA THR A 705 12.83 26.59 -11.15
C THR A 705 13.16 26.27 -9.70
N SER A 706 12.22 25.69 -8.98
CA SER A 706 12.38 25.20 -7.63
C SER A 706 12.23 23.68 -7.61
N ASN A 707 13.28 22.98 -7.23
CA ASN A 707 13.27 21.54 -7.00
C ASN A 707 13.20 21.25 -5.49
N ASN A 708 12.37 20.29 -5.11
CA ASN A 708 12.21 19.88 -3.71
C ASN A 708 12.28 18.36 -3.64
N TYR A 709 12.95 17.85 -2.64
CA TYR A 709 13.29 16.45 -2.52
C TYR A 709 12.81 15.84 -1.21
N PHE A 710 12.58 14.52 -1.19
CA PHE A 710 12.25 13.77 0.02
C PHE A 710 13.44 12.87 0.40
N PRO A 711 14.39 13.40 1.22
CA PRO A 711 15.59 12.67 1.56
C PRO A 711 15.29 11.47 2.47
N MET A 712 15.92 10.36 2.16
CA MET A 712 15.95 9.21 3.03
C MET A 712 17.15 9.29 3.99
N SER A 713 17.01 8.66 5.15
CA SER A 713 18.09 8.55 6.12
C SER A 713 19.29 7.82 5.53
N GLY A 714 20.48 8.20 5.97
CA GLY A 714 21.70 7.45 5.76
C GLY A 714 21.66 6.10 6.48
N ARG A 715 22.84 5.60 6.90
CA ARG A 715 22.94 4.34 7.64
C ARG A 715 22.10 4.38 8.91
N ASN A 716 21.30 3.34 9.12
CA ASN A 716 20.45 3.21 10.30
C ASN A 716 20.41 1.77 10.78
N TYR A 717 20.08 1.56 12.05
CA TYR A 717 20.15 0.27 12.72
C TYR A 717 18.86 -0.05 13.45
N TRP A 718 18.53 -1.36 13.51
CA TRP A 718 17.38 -1.86 14.23
C TRP A 718 17.72 -3.17 14.92
N CYS A 719 17.05 -3.42 16.04
CA CYS A 719 17.06 -4.68 16.76
C CYS A 719 15.62 -5.08 17.07
N SER A 720 15.26 -6.31 16.77
CA SER A 720 13.94 -6.88 17.05
C SER A 720 14.07 -8.14 17.85
N LEU A 721 13.29 -8.25 18.93
CA LEU A 721 13.13 -9.44 19.73
C LEU A 721 11.71 -9.99 19.56
N LYS A 722 11.60 -11.26 19.18
CA LYS A 722 10.34 -11.96 19.05
C LYS A 722 10.30 -13.18 19.97
N ILE A 723 9.19 -13.34 20.70
CA ILE A 723 8.91 -14.46 21.59
C ILE A 723 7.56 -15.07 21.18
N ASP A 724 7.57 -16.34 20.79
CA ASP A 724 6.38 -17.11 20.45
C ASP A 724 6.15 -18.19 21.52
N ILE A 725 4.93 -18.28 22.08
CA ILE A 725 4.47 -19.26 23.03
C ILE A 725 3.30 -20.01 22.40
N LYS A 726 3.36 -21.37 22.41
CA LYS A 726 2.36 -22.27 21.84
C LYS A 726 1.60 -23.04 22.92
#